data_64e2c924e39b49d66620b2038ae414d8
#
_entry.id   64e2c924e39b49d66620b2038ae414d8
#
_cell.length_a   1.000
_cell.length_b   1.000
_cell.length_c   1.000
_cell.angle_alpha   90.00
_cell.angle_beta   90.00
_cell.angle_gamma   90.00
#
_symmetry.space_group_name_H-M   'P 1'
#
loop_
_entity.id
_entity.type
_entity.pdbx_description
1 polymer ?
#
loop_
_entity_poly.entity_id
_entity_poly.type
_entity_poly.pdbx_seq_one_letter_code
_entity_poly.pdbx_strand_id
1 'polypeptide(L)'
;MRPSIRATFFQTRSSRTKRFTLLTALLLIGLPLAAQRDPVLKQIDLPHRYYYREMYLPQLTTGPSSAAWAPDSRSLIYSMAGTLWRQALDSTTTEQLTSGTGYDYQPDCSPDGRWIAYVTYVKDAVELWAFDLEKKQSHALTSSGAVNVEPRFSPDGKRLAFVSTSYNGRFHIFVGDFDDGTLSNVRRVTGETRSHLPRFYYSEFDHEISPTWSPDGADLIFVSNRGHTYGTGGIWRMKAEPGAEARGIHYEETAWKARPDFSPDGKRVVYASYLGGQWHQLWVMPSEGGDPFPLSYGDFDTTNPRWSPDGKQIAFISNRGGNTSLWTQDVLGGAQRQIVAKKKRYLKAMGHLIISVLDPSGNLTPARVSVTGEDGKAYAPDNAWMHAEDNFVRSESAFESHYFHCAGRAEVTIPPGRVQVEVMKGFEYKVDRETVVSSPRAELVVHLTPLQIPQDAYSRWESADLHVHMNYGGAYRNTPANLVAQQTAEDLFLVENLIVNKERRIPDIAYFRTTPDPASTPNHSLLHGQEFHTSYWGHLGLLHLTQNFLIPDYASYENTAAASLFPTNAAVADVAHQQQALVGYVHPFDIAMDPINDATLTHGEPLDEALELPVDAALGKVDYIEVLGFSDHRDTASVWYRLLNCGFHLPTGSGSDTMANYASLRGPVGLTRVYARIPRDAKGTEPWFDSLRHGHTFATNGPMLGFTLGSKTVGDELVLPAGENKVQFKSWLRSFVPVDHLEIVCNGRVVADLKLRHDRQSADAEDTITFSETGWCVLRASSDKPEHPVLDDYVYATTSPIYVRVAGSAPKHADDAAFFISWIDRLTEAANTNQNWNTPAEKASVLQTLDQARQVYVNLKK
;
A
#
# COMPACT_ATOMS: atom_id res chain seq x y z
N MET A 1 4.22 5.00 -22.47
CA MET A 1 4.43 4.46 -23.85
C MET A 1 5.10 3.10 -23.77
N ARG A 2 4.52 2.07 -24.32
CA ARG A 2 5.19 0.75 -24.37
C ARG A 2 6.20 0.76 -25.49
N PRO A 3 7.44 0.27 -25.34
CA PRO A 3 8.33 0.03 -26.45
C PRO A 3 7.93 -1.26 -27.18
N SER A 4 7.65 -1.15 -28.48
CA SER A 4 7.45 -2.25 -29.37
C SER A 4 8.79 -2.92 -29.71
N ILE A 5 8.97 -4.15 -29.31
CA ILE A 5 10.10 -4.98 -29.75
C ILE A 5 9.85 -5.37 -31.21
N ARG A 6 10.64 -4.85 -32.12
CA ARG A 6 10.74 -5.33 -33.50
C ARG A 6 11.70 -6.52 -33.53
N ALA A 7 11.17 -7.67 -33.84
CA ALA A 7 11.97 -8.83 -34.20
C ALA A 7 12.57 -8.63 -35.60
N THR A 8 13.89 -8.69 -35.69
CA THR A 8 14.63 -8.66 -36.95
C THR A 8 14.84 -10.11 -37.44
N PHE A 9 14.22 -10.46 -38.52
CA PHE A 9 14.48 -11.73 -39.21
C PHE A 9 15.80 -11.69 -39.96
N PHE A 10 16.70 -12.61 -39.63
CA PHE A 10 17.81 -12.96 -40.52
C PHE A 10 17.46 -14.22 -41.30
N GLN A 11 17.38 -14.07 -42.64
CA GLN A 11 17.38 -15.19 -43.59
C GLN A 11 18.80 -15.62 -43.83
N THR A 12 19.08 -16.93 -43.72
CA THR A 12 20.18 -17.58 -44.44
C THR A 12 19.69 -18.85 -45.10
N ARG A 13 20.16 -18.97 -46.33
CA ARG A 13 19.78 -19.99 -47.35
C ARG A 13 20.32 -21.40 -47.05
N SER A 14 19.46 -22.32 -47.40
CA SER A 14 19.58 -23.64 -47.98
C SER A 14 20.92 -24.42 -48.02
N SER A 15 20.87 -25.69 -47.66
CA SER A 15 21.31 -26.80 -48.50
C SER A 15 20.60 -28.09 -48.15
N ARG A 16 20.29 -28.87 -49.24
CA ARG A 16 19.61 -30.15 -49.24
C ARG A 16 20.47 -31.27 -48.67
N THR A 17 19.89 -32.29 -48.01
CA THR A 17 19.88 -33.68 -48.47
C THR A 17 19.17 -34.65 -47.50
N LYS A 18 18.26 -35.45 -48.12
CA LYS A 18 17.84 -36.86 -47.92
C LYS A 18 17.25 -37.37 -46.58
N ARG A 19 15.98 -37.66 -46.73
CA ARG A 19 15.14 -38.78 -46.19
C ARG A 19 15.76 -39.80 -45.29
N PHE A 20 15.17 -39.98 -44.08
CA PHE A 20 14.79 -41.30 -43.58
C PHE A 20 13.50 -41.16 -42.75
N THR A 21 12.52 -41.98 -43.13
CA THR A 21 11.21 -42.09 -42.52
C THR A 21 11.32 -42.98 -41.26
N LEU A 22 10.95 -42.49 -40.10
CA LEU A 22 10.56 -43.31 -38.96
C LEU A 22 9.32 -42.71 -38.32
N LEU A 23 8.20 -43.39 -38.48
CA LEU A 23 6.95 -43.16 -37.80
C LEU A 23 7.14 -43.48 -36.30
N THR A 24 7.08 -42.51 -35.46
CA THR A 24 6.79 -42.72 -34.04
C THR A 24 5.64 -41.72 -33.69
N ALA A 25 4.45 -42.28 -33.54
CA ALA A 25 3.30 -41.56 -33.03
C ALA A 25 3.55 -41.20 -31.57
N LEU A 26 3.96 -39.93 -31.32
CA LEU A 26 3.87 -39.34 -29.99
C LEU A 26 2.47 -38.74 -29.88
N LEU A 27 1.63 -39.35 -29.06
CA LEU A 27 0.45 -38.73 -28.50
C LEU A 27 0.92 -37.52 -27.70
N LEU A 28 0.93 -36.35 -28.29
CA LEU A 28 0.92 -35.06 -27.59
C LEU A 28 -0.46 -34.95 -26.96
N ILE A 29 -0.56 -35.36 -25.70
CA ILE A 29 -1.60 -34.90 -24.79
C ILE A 29 -1.33 -33.40 -24.63
N GLY A 30 -2.01 -32.63 -25.44
CA GLY A 30 -2.10 -31.18 -25.26
C GLY A 30 -2.80 -30.94 -23.92
N LEU A 31 -2.04 -30.84 -22.84
CA LEU A 31 -2.50 -30.13 -21.67
C LEU A 31 -2.82 -28.71 -22.14
N PRO A 32 -4.05 -28.20 -21.95
CA PRO A 32 -4.27 -26.80 -22.17
C PRO A 32 -3.34 -26.09 -21.18
N LEU A 33 -2.33 -25.40 -21.69
CA LEU A 33 -1.73 -24.28 -20.99
C LEU A 33 -2.90 -23.32 -20.74
N ALA A 34 -3.58 -23.51 -19.62
CA ALA A 34 -4.42 -22.44 -19.10
C ALA A 34 -3.45 -21.25 -18.94
N ALA A 35 -3.54 -20.28 -19.83
CA ALA A 35 -2.81 -19.05 -19.71
C ALA A 35 -3.09 -18.56 -18.29
N GLN A 36 -2.06 -18.52 -17.46
CA GLN A 36 -2.18 -18.05 -16.09
C GLN A 36 -2.65 -16.60 -16.18
N ARG A 37 -3.84 -16.33 -15.69
CA ARG A 37 -4.39 -14.98 -15.68
C ARG A 37 -3.59 -14.15 -14.71
N ASP A 38 -3.26 -12.94 -15.12
CA ASP A 38 -2.71 -11.98 -14.18
C ASP A 38 -3.71 -11.72 -13.04
N PRO A 39 -3.26 -11.51 -11.82
CA PRO A 39 -4.12 -11.09 -10.72
C PRO A 39 -4.96 -9.88 -11.13
N VAL A 40 -6.18 -9.78 -10.61
CA VAL A 40 -7.13 -8.71 -10.97
C VAL A 40 -6.50 -7.33 -10.92
N LEU A 41 -5.67 -7.04 -9.93
CA LEU A 41 -4.92 -5.80 -9.81
C LEU A 41 -4.04 -5.46 -11.00
N LYS A 42 -3.34 -6.45 -11.56
CA LYS A 42 -2.44 -6.28 -12.70
C LYS A 42 -3.17 -6.19 -14.04
N GLN A 43 -4.47 -6.51 -14.06
CA GLN A 43 -5.31 -6.40 -15.26
C GLN A 43 -5.87 -5.01 -15.49
N ILE A 44 -5.81 -4.13 -14.49
CA ILE A 44 -6.47 -2.83 -14.50
C ILE A 44 -5.42 -1.75 -14.72
N ASP A 45 -5.58 -0.99 -15.79
CA ASP A 45 -4.83 0.25 -16.01
C ASP A 45 -5.47 1.36 -15.18
N LEU A 46 -5.17 1.33 -13.88
CA LEU A 46 -5.74 2.27 -12.92
C LEU A 46 -5.10 3.63 -13.06
N PRO A 47 -5.89 4.70 -12.92
CA PRO A 47 -5.36 6.06 -12.84
C PRO A 47 -4.41 6.23 -11.65
N HIS A 48 -4.68 5.52 -10.56
CA HIS A 48 -3.85 5.46 -9.36
C HIS A 48 -4.13 4.13 -8.64
N ARG A 49 -3.15 3.26 -8.50
CA ARG A 49 -3.30 1.89 -7.98
C ARG A 49 -3.97 1.83 -6.61
N TYR A 50 -3.75 2.83 -5.76
CA TYR A 50 -4.09 2.80 -4.36
C TYR A 50 -5.57 3.09 -4.08
N TYR A 51 -6.22 3.96 -4.85
CA TYR A 51 -7.55 4.45 -4.49
C TYR A 51 -8.68 3.48 -4.80
N TYR A 52 -8.53 2.67 -5.84
CA TYR A 52 -9.65 1.91 -6.38
C TYR A 52 -9.70 0.47 -5.90
N ARG A 53 -8.64 0.00 -5.26
CA ARG A 53 -8.55 -1.39 -4.83
C ARG A 53 -9.68 -1.80 -3.89
N GLU A 54 -10.01 -0.95 -2.94
CA GLU A 54 -11.12 -1.18 -2.00
C GLU A 54 -12.50 -1.19 -2.64
N MET A 55 -12.64 -0.79 -3.90
CA MET A 55 -13.89 -0.91 -4.65
C MET A 55 -14.20 -2.34 -5.06
N TYR A 56 -13.18 -3.14 -5.31
CA TYR A 56 -13.33 -4.44 -5.93
C TYR A 56 -12.66 -5.59 -5.16
N LEU A 57 -12.05 -5.32 -4.03
CA LEU A 57 -11.50 -6.37 -3.16
C LEU A 57 -12.25 -6.48 -1.84
N PRO A 58 -12.16 -7.64 -1.18
CA PRO A 58 -12.72 -7.82 0.15
C PRO A 58 -12.13 -6.84 1.15
N GLN A 59 -12.84 -6.61 2.18
CA GLN A 59 -12.83 -5.44 3.03
C GLN A 59 -11.77 -5.42 4.11
N LEU A 60 -11.44 -4.20 4.54
CA LEU A 60 -10.64 -3.86 5.71
C LEU A 60 -11.20 -4.41 7.05
N THR A 61 -12.48 -4.68 7.15
CA THR A 61 -13.14 -5.09 8.39
C THR A 61 -14.07 -6.28 8.19
N THR A 62 -14.35 -7.00 9.27
CA THR A 62 -15.33 -8.10 9.27
C THR A 62 -16.78 -7.64 9.39
N GLY A 63 -17.01 -6.35 9.66
CA GLY A 63 -18.34 -5.76 9.74
C GLY A 63 -19.03 -5.54 8.38
N PRO A 64 -20.21 -4.95 8.37
CA PRO A 64 -20.90 -4.54 7.15
C PRO A 64 -20.09 -3.54 6.31
N SER A 65 -20.11 -3.66 4.98
CA SER A 65 -19.33 -2.78 4.08
C SER A 65 -20.14 -1.99 3.08
N SER A 66 -21.29 -2.54 2.67
CA SER A 66 -22.21 -1.88 1.75
C SER A 66 -23.62 -2.41 1.98
N ALA A 67 -24.63 -1.59 1.69
CA ALA A 67 -26.03 -1.94 1.93
C ALA A 67 -26.94 -1.47 0.79
N ALA A 68 -28.06 -2.19 0.62
CA ALA A 68 -29.18 -1.82 -0.21
C ALA A 68 -30.47 -1.95 0.60
N TRP A 69 -31.44 -1.10 0.31
CA TRP A 69 -32.79 -1.23 0.85
C TRP A 69 -33.59 -2.30 0.11
N ALA A 70 -34.33 -3.08 0.83
CA ALA A 70 -35.50 -3.78 0.21
C ALA A 70 -36.58 -2.76 -0.16
N PRO A 71 -37.42 -3.03 -1.19
CA PRO A 71 -38.43 -2.06 -1.64
C PRO A 71 -39.46 -1.68 -0.59
N ASP A 72 -39.63 -2.52 0.42
CA ASP A 72 -40.56 -2.30 1.54
C ASP A 72 -40.08 -1.22 2.53
N SER A 73 -38.87 -0.69 2.40
CA SER A 73 -38.22 0.24 3.34
C SER A 73 -38.13 -0.29 4.79
N ARG A 74 -38.24 -1.61 4.97
CA ARG A 74 -38.24 -2.25 6.30
C ARG A 74 -37.12 -3.24 6.51
N SER A 75 -36.40 -3.59 5.45
CA SER A 75 -35.30 -4.53 5.50
C SER A 75 -34.08 -3.96 4.76
N LEU A 76 -32.89 -4.31 5.22
CA LEU A 76 -31.62 -4.04 4.54
C LEU A 76 -30.98 -5.35 4.09
N ILE A 77 -30.43 -5.33 2.88
CA ILE A 77 -29.52 -6.34 2.35
C ILE A 77 -28.12 -5.72 2.40
N TYR A 78 -27.16 -6.42 2.97
CA TYR A 78 -25.81 -5.89 3.11
C TYR A 78 -24.74 -6.99 2.99
N SER A 79 -23.56 -6.59 2.61
CA SER A 79 -22.38 -7.47 2.61
C SER A 79 -21.68 -7.43 3.97
N MET A 80 -21.28 -8.59 4.47
CA MET A 80 -20.54 -8.75 5.71
C MET A 80 -19.76 -10.07 5.67
N ALA A 81 -18.48 -10.05 6.03
CA ALA A 81 -17.62 -11.23 6.06
C ALA A 81 -17.65 -12.06 4.76
N GLY A 82 -17.65 -11.38 3.61
CA GLY A 82 -17.61 -12.00 2.29
C GLY A 82 -18.89 -12.70 1.84
N THR A 83 -20.04 -12.42 2.44
CA THR A 83 -21.34 -12.94 2.05
C THR A 83 -22.43 -11.89 2.16
N LEU A 84 -23.59 -12.13 1.53
CA LEU A 84 -24.75 -11.25 1.63
C LEU A 84 -25.66 -11.68 2.77
N TRP A 85 -26.22 -10.70 3.45
CA TRP A 85 -27.11 -10.86 4.59
C TRP A 85 -28.37 -10.01 4.43
N ARG A 86 -29.48 -10.46 5.04
CA ARG A 86 -30.73 -9.70 5.13
C ARG A 86 -31.12 -9.52 6.60
N GLN A 87 -31.53 -8.30 6.95
CA GLN A 87 -32.01 -7.99 8.29
C GLN A 87 -33.17 -7.01 8.25
N ALA A 88 -34.25 -7.32 8.96
CA ALA A 88 -35.33 -6.37 9.19
C ALA A 88 -34.90 -5.32 10.21
N LEU A 89 -35.34 -4.07 10.03
CA LEU A 89 -34.97 -2.96 10.89
C LEU A 89 -35.37 -3.14 12.36
N ASP A 90 -36.46 -3.83 12.62
CA ASP A 90 -36.96 -4.11 13.97
C ASP A 90 -36.40 -5.40 14.57
N SER A 91 -35.52 -6.10 13.87
CA SER A 91 -34.92 -7.37 14.30
C SER A 91 -33.43 -7.20 14.66
N THR A 92 -32.99 -8.00 15.64
CA THR A 92 -31.54 -8.19 15.92
C THR A 92 -31.02 -9.51 15.34
N THR A 93 -31.85 -10.21 14.55
CA THR A 93 -31.41 -11.41 13.81
C THR A 93 -31.20 -11.09 12.36
N THR A 94 -30.04 -11.46 11.83
CA THR A 94 -29.71 -11.37 10.41
C THR A 94 -29.69 -12.77 9.79
N GLU A 95 -30.05 -12.88 8.52
CA GLU A 95 -30.11 -14.13 7.76
C GLU A 95 -29.13 -14.08 6.60
N GLN A 96 -28.26 -15.09 6.50
CA GLN A 96 -27.33 -15.23 5.39
C GLN A 96 -28.09 -15.59 4.11
N LEU A 97 -27.77 -14.92 3.01
CA LEU A 97 -28.38 -15.15 1.69
C LEU A 97 -27.48 -15.96 0.77
N THR A 98 -26.17 -15.74 0.81
CA THR A 98 -25.18 -16.40 -0.04
C THR A 98 -24.13 -17.13 0.78
N SER A 99 -23.58 -18.23 0.23
CA SER A 99 -22.55 -19.04 0.89
C SER A 99 -21.60 -19.71 -0.11
N GLY A 100 -21.30 -19.02 -1.20
CA GLY A 100 -20.36 -19.47 -2.26
C GLY A 100 -18.90 -19.46 -1.80
N THR A 101 -18.02 -19.93 -2.69
CA THR A 101 -16.57 -19.94 -2.48
C THR A 101 -15.93 -18.57 -2.75
N GLY A 102 -16.65 -17.61 -3.32
CA GLY A 102 -16.21 -16.25 -3.56
C GLY A 102 -16.56 -15.30 -2.41
N TYR A 103 -16.10 -14.06 -2.55
CA TYR A 103 -16.49 -12.95 -1.66
C TYR A 103 -17.58 -12.15 -2.35
N ASP A 104 -18.77 -12.11 -1.71
CA ASP A 104 -19.97 -11.45 -2.23
C ASP A 104 -20.17 -10.09 -1.55
N TYR A 105 -20.28 -9.02 -2.34
CA TYR A 105 -20.37 -7.65 -1.83
C TYR A 105 -21.11 -6.71 -2.80
N GLN A 106 -21.29 -5.43 -2.42
CA GLN A 106 -21.97 -4.38 -3.17
C GLN A 106 -23.37 -4.79 -3.68
N PRO A 107 -24.31 -5.19 -2.79
CA PRO A 107 -25.64 -5.56 -3.22
C PRO A 107 -26.44 -4.34 -3.70
N ASP A 108 -27.32 -4.58 -4.68
CA ASP A 108 -28.42 -3.69 -5.04
C ASP A 108 -29.72 -4.50 -5.24
N CYS A 109 -30.87 -3.96 -4.82
CA CYS A 109 -32.14 -4.67 -4.83
C CYS A 109 -33.01 -4.20 -5.97
N SER A 110 -33.59 -5.13 -6.73
CA SER A 110 -34.57 -4.77 -7.77
C SER A 110 -35.83 -4.14 -7.17
N PRO A 111 -36.48 -3.21 -7.89
CA PRO A 111 -37.67 -2.53 -7.37
C PRO A 111 -38.87 -3.45 -7.04
N ASP A 112 -38.94 -4.61 -7.69
CA ASP A 112 -39.97 -5.65 -7.40
C ASP A 112 -39.62 -6.51 -6.18
N GLY A 113 -38.39 -6.36 -5.64
CA GLY A 113 -37.90 -7.07 -4.46
C GLY A 113 -37.53 -8.53 -4.70
N ARG A 114 -37.53 -9.00 -5.95
CA ARG A 114 -37.24 -10.40 -6.27
C ARG A 114 -35.73 -10.63 -6.44
N TRP A 115 -34.98 -9.69 -7.02
CA TRP A 115 -33.58 -9.85 -7.37
C TRP A 115 -32.66 -9.00 -6.52
N ILE A 116 -31.49 -9.56 -6.22
CA ILE A 116 -30.35 -8.82 -5.69
C ILE A 116 -29.21 -8.95 -6.69
N ALA A 117 -28.81 -7.85 -7.34
CA ALA A 117 -27.57 -7.80 -8.08
C ALA A 117 -26.41 -7.56 -7.11
N TYR A 118 -25.29 -8.23 -7.31
CA TYR A 118 -24.12 -8.13 -6.43
C TYR A 118 -22.85 -8.48 -7.17
N VAL A 119 -21.72 -8.20 -6.55
CA VAL A 119 -20.39 -8.53 -7.01
C VAL A 119 -19.91 -9.81 -6.34
N THR A 120 -19.31 -10.71 -7.11
CA THR A 120 -18.58 -11.87 -6.59
C THR A 120 -17.13 -11.81 -7.01
N TYR A 121 -16.19 -11.79 -6.05
CA TYR A 121 -14.78 -12.00 -6.29
C TYR A 121 -14.46 -13.47 -6.04
N VAL A 122 -14.10 -14.16 -7.11
CA VAL A 122 -13.72 -15.58 -7.06
C VAL A 122 -12.57 -15.84 -8.03
N LYS A 123 -11.51 -16.47 -7.54
CA LYS A 123 -10.26 -16.67 -8.29
C LYS A 123 -9.73 -15.32 -8.80
N ASP A 124 -9.57 -15.13 -10.11
CA ASP A 124 -9.09 -13.87 -10.68
C ASP A 124 -10.20 -13.00 -11.27
N ALA A 125 -11.45 -13.32 -11.03
CA ALA A 125 -12.57 -12.66 -11.65
C ALA A 125 -13.40 -11.88 -10.64
N VAL A 126 -13.77 -10.66 -11.02
CA VAL A 126 -14.72 -9.82 -10.30
C VAL A 126 -15.93 -9.63 -11.20
N GLU A 127 -16.98 -10.41 -10.94
CA GLU A 127 -18.12 -10.55 -11.85
C GLU A 127 -19.42 -10.20 -11.15
N LEU A 128 -20.40 -9.72 -11.92
CA LEU A 128 -21.76 -9.46 -11.43
C LEU A 128 -22.56 -10.74 -11.42
N TRP A 129 -23.33 -10.89 -10.36
CA TRP A 129 -24.28 -11.98 -10.18
C TRP A 129 -25.65 -11.43 -9.75
N ALA A 130 -26.72 -12.18 -10.00
CA ALA A 130 -28.04 -11.91 -9.48
C ALA A 130 -28.49 -13.07 -8.59
N PHE A 131 -29.03 -12.75 -7.40
CA PHE A 131 -29.65 -13.71 -6.49
C PHE A 131 -31.16 -13.61 -6.55
N ASP A 132 -31.86 -14.69 -6.91
CA ASP A 132 -33.30 -14.80 -6.89
C ASP A 132 -33.77 -15.11 -5.44
N LEU A 133 -34.44 -14.16 -4.80
CA LEU A 133 -34.91 -14.28 -3.43
C LEU A 133 -36.05 -15.33 -3.28
N GLU A 134 -36.79 -15.58 -4.34
CA GLU A 134 -37.87 -16.59 -4.34
C GLU A 134 -37.32 -18.01 -4.49
N LYS A 135 -36.44 -18.20 -5.47
CA LYS A 135 -35.83 -19.51 -5.78
C LYS A 135 -34.61 -19.81 -4.93
N LYS A 136 -34.05 -18.80 -4.27
CA LYS A 136 -32.75 -18.87 -3.49
C LYS A 136 -31.62 -19.41 -4.33
N GLN A 137 -31.48 -18.90 -5.54
CA GLN A 137 -30.46 -19.30 -6.51
C GLN A 137 -29.72 -18.07 -7.05
N SER A 138 -28.43 -18.23 -7.33
CA SER A 138 -27.58 -17.21 -7.94
C SER A 138 -27.35 -17.50 -9.42
N HIS A 139 -27.36 -16.45 -10.24
CA HIS A 139 -27.11 -16.47 -11.67
C HIS A 139 -26.00 -15.52 -12.01
N ALA A 140 -25.01 -15.94 -12.82
CA ALA A 140 -23.97 -15.05 -13.29
C ALA A 140 -24.55 -14.06 -14.31
N LEU A 141 -24.34 -12.78 -14.13
CA LEU A 141 -24.72 -11.72 -15.06
C LEU A 141 -23.60 -11.37 -16.01
N THR A 142 -22.34 -11.48 -15.57
CA THR A 142 -21.14 -11.25 -16.39
C THR A 142 -20.16 -12.41 -16.24
N SER A 143 -19.32 -12.60 -17.25
CA SER A 143 -18.25 -13.58 -17.28
C SER A 143 -17.09 -13.09 -18.16
N SER A 144 -16.87 -11.79 -18.17
CA SER A 144 -15.93 -11.13 -19.08
C SER A 144 -14.48 -11.31 -18.66
N GLY A 145 -14.24 -11.63 -17.40
CA GLY A 145 -12.92 -11.65 -16.80
C GLY A 145 -12.33 -10.26 -16.54
N ALA A 146 -13.12 -9.22 -16.75
CA ALA A 146 -12.83 -7.88 -16.34
C ALA A 146 -13.21 -7.66 -14.85
N VAL A 147 -12.95 -6.48 -14.33
CA VAL A 147 -13.53 -6.04 -13.05
C VAL A 147 -14.90 -5.44 -13.33
N ASN A 148 -15.96 -6.07 -12.81
CA ASN A 148 -17.35 -5.62 -12.92
C ASN A 148 -17.88 -5.36 -11.51
N VAL A 149 -18.18 -4.10 -11.19
CA VAL A 149 -18.52 -3.66 -9.82
C VAL A 149 -19.67 -2.65 -9.82
N GLU A 150 -20.18 -2.37 -8.63
CA GLU A 150 -21.16 -1.31 -8.36
C GLU A 150 -22.47 -1.43 -9.18
N PRO A 151 -23.12 -2.59 -9.18
CA PRO A 151 -24.38 -2.77 -9.88
C PRO A 151 -25.49 -1.89 -9.30
N ARG A 152 -26.35 -1.33 -10.18
CA ARG A 152 -27.50 -0.49 -9.82
C ARG A 152 -28.67 -0.77 -10.74
N PHE A 153 -29.78 -1.26 -10.19
CA PHE A 153 -31.02 -1.40 -10.94
C PHE A 153 -31.60 -0.04 -11.31
N SER A 154 -32.14 0.05 -12.53
CA SER A 154 -33.00 1.17 -12.90
C SER A 154 -34.30 1.13 -12.09
N PRO A 155 -34.98 2.29 -11.92
CA PRO A 155 -36.23 2.35 -11.13
C PRO A 155 -37.35 1.45 -11.64
N ASP A 156 -37.34 1.09 -12.91
CA ASP A 156 -38.31 0.16 -13.53
C ASP A 156 -37.86 -1.31 -13.45
N GLY A 157 -36.65 -1.58 -12.91
CA GLY A 157 -36.07 -2.91 -12.78
C GLY A 157 -35.64 -3.58 -14.07
N LYS A 158 -35.75 -2.90 -15.21
CA LYS A 158 -35.49 -3.49 -16.54
C LYS A 158 -34.07 -3.29 -17.03
N ARG A 159 -33.28 -2.46 -16.38
CA ARG A 159 -31.88 -2.20 -16.74
C ARG A 159 -30.99 -2.29 -15.50
N LEU A 160 -29.72 -2.60 -15.73
CA LEU A 160 -28.69 -2.60 -14.73
C LEU A 160 -27.52 -1.72 -15.21
N ALA A 161 -27.19 -0.68 -14.44
CA ALA A 161 -25.97 0.08 -14.61
C ALA A 161 -24.85 -0.54 -13.75
N PHE A 162 -23.63 -0.52 -14.22
CA PHE A 162 -22.47 -1.02 -13.48
C PHE A 162 -21.16 -0.42 -14.01
N VAL A 163 -20.10 -0.55 -13.25
CA VAL A 163 -18.76 -0.17 -13.66
C VAL A 163 -18.02 -1.40 -14.17
N SER A 164 -17.32 -1.26 -15.29
CA SER A 164 -16.52 -2.35 -15.87
C SER A 164 -15.22 -1.84 -16.46
N THR A 165 -14.16 -2.68 -16.36
CA THR A 165 -12.87 -2.49 -17.04
C THR A 165 -12.78 -3.25 -18.36
N SER A 166 -13.87 -3.81 -18.86
CA SER A 166 -13.89 -4.62 -20.10
C SER A 166 -13.46 -3.85 -21.37
N TYR A 167 -13.44 -2.51 -21.28
CA TYR A 167 -12.94 -1.66 -22.36
C TYR A 167 -11.64 -0.97 -21.93
N ASN A 168 -10.54 -1.29 -22.60
CA ASN A 168 -9.20 -0.72 -22.39
C ASN A 168 -8.63 -0.85 -20.96
N GLY A 169 -9.15 -1.77 -20.14
CA GLY A 169 -8.69 -1.92 -18.75
C GLY A 169 -9.06 -0.78 -17.81
N ARG A 170 -9.93 0.16 -18.23
CA ARG A 170 -10.30 1.36 -17.48
C ARG A 170 -11.73 1.30 -16.98
N PHE A 171 -12.01 2.02 -15.92
CA PHE A 171 -13.34 2.11 -15.33
C PHE A 171 -14.26 2.97 -16.19
N HIS A 172 -15.29 2.32 -16.74
CA HIS A 172 -16.38 2.94 -17.50
C HIS A 172 -17.73 2.44 -17.01
N ILE A 173 -18.76 3.24 -17.20
CA ILE A 173 -20.14 2.85 -16.89
C ILE A 173 -20.75 2.14 -18.08
N PHE A 174 -21.31 0.98 -17.78
CA PHE A 174 -22.08 0.16 -18.72
C PHE A 174 -23.53 0.06 -18.25
N VAL A 175 -24.42 -0.12 -19.20
CA VAL A 175 -25.85 -0.41 -18.96
C VAL A 175 -26.24 -1.62 -19.80
N GLY A 176 -26.87 -2.60 -19.17
CA GLY A 176 -27.48 -3.77 -19.84
C GLY A 176 -28.97 -3.86 -19.55
N ASP A 177 -29.70 -4.53 -20.43
CA ASP A 177 -31.10 -4.89 -20.22
C ASP A 177 -31.18 -6.11 -19.30
N PHE A 178 -31.97 -6.01 -18.24
CA PHE A 178 -32.14 -7.07 -17.25
C PHE A 178 -33.52 -7.70 -17.36
N ASP A 179 -33.58 -9.01 -17.50
CA ASP A 179 -34.80 -9.79 -17.53
C ASP A 179 -34.61 -11.16 -16.87
N ASP A 180 -35.42 -11.48 -15.89
CA ASP A 180 -35.47 -12.75 -15.13
C ASP A 180 -34.07 -13.36 -14.81
N GLY A 181 -33.16 -12.54 -14.23
CA GLY A 181 -31.83 -12.98 -13.83
C GLY A 181 -30.80 -13.05 -14.95
N THR A 182 -31.09 -12.48 -16.11
CA THR A 182 -30.22 -12.44 -17.28
C THR A 182 -29.91 -10.99 -17.65
N LEU A 183 -28.63 -10.71 -17.94
CA LEU A 183 -28.18 -9.43 -18.46
C LEU A 183 -27.88 -9.55 -19.96
N SER A 184 -28.46 -8.68 -20.76
CA SER A 184 -28.32 -8.68 -22.21
C SER A 184 -28.10 -7.27 -22.75
N ASN A 185 -27.79 -7.14 -24.04
CA ASN A 185 -27.63 -5.85 -24.73
C ASN A 185 -26.74 -4.86 -23.94
N VAL A 186 -25.64 -5.36 -23.35
CA VAL A 186 -24.72 -4.55 -22.56
C VAL A 186 -24.01 -3.54 -23.46
N ARG A 187 -24.09 -2.26 -23.11
CA ARG A 187 -23.49 -1.17 -23.86
C ARG A 187 -22.76 -0.24 -22.92
N ARG A 188 -21.60 0.25 -23.35
CA ARG A 188 -20.85 1.29 -22.65
C ARG A 188 -21.59 2.64 -22.81
N VAL A 189 -21.86 3.31 -21.72
CA VAL A 189 -22.57 4.59 -21.69
C VAL A 189 -21.60 5.75 -21.69
N THR A 190 -20.54 5.68 -20.87
CA THR A 190 -19.49 6.70 -20.84
C THR A 190 -18.43 6.46 -21.91
N GLY A 191 -17.98 7.54 -22.54
CA GLY A 191 -16.90 7.51 -23.52
C GLY A 191 -15.53 7.47 -22.85
N GLU A 192 -14.50 7.08 -23.59
CA GLU A 192 -13.13 7.31 -23.16
C GLU A 192 -12.84 8.82 -23.29
N THR A 193 -12.50 9.45 -22.20
CA THR A 193 -12.16 10.86 -22.14
C THR A 193 -10.74 11.04 -21.63
N ARG A 194 -10.10 12.14 -22.05
CA ARG A 194 -8.73 12.47 -21.73
C ARG A 194 -8.66 13.95 -21.41
N SER A 195 -8.30 14.26 -20.20
CA SER A 195 -8.36 15.67 -19.75
C SER A 195 -7.15 16.49 -20.15
N HIS A 196 -6.08 15.91 -20.69
CA HIS A 196 -4.84 16.60 -21.09
C HIS A 196 -4.31 17.58 -20.02
N LEU A 197 -4.54 17.25 -18.74
CA LEU A 197 -4.07 18.03 -17.61
C LEU A 197 -2.81 17.37 -17.02
N PRO A 198 -1.84 18.13 -16.55
CA PRO A 198 -0.77 17.57 -15.76
C PRO A 198 -1.39 17.02 -14.47
N ARG A 199 -1.29 15.72 -14.29
CA ARG A 199 -1.78 15.01 -13.12
C ARG A 199 -0.62 14.25 -12.48
N PHE A 200 -0.36 14.57 -11.25
CA PHE A 200 0.57 13.82 -10.44
C PHE A 200 -0.14 12.57 -9.89
N TYR A 201 0.45 11.39 -9.99
CA TYR A 201 -0.10 10.09 -9.61
C TYR A 201 -1.35 9.62 -10.37
N TYR A 202 -1.91 10.38 -11.28
CA TYR A 202 -3.12 10.02 -12.00
C TYR A 202 -2.86 9.87 -13.48
N SER A 203 -3.52 8.87 -14.09
CA SER A 203 -3.55 8.70 -15.55
C SER A 203 -4.11 9.94 -16.24
N GLU A 204 -3.64 10.22 -17.44
CA GLU A 204 -4.22 11.22 -18.35
C GLU A 204 -5.66 10.89 -18.76
N PHE A 205 -6.07 9.63 -18.63
CA PHE A 205 -7.44 9.20 -18.92
C PHE A 205 -8.33 9.41 -17.71
N ASP A 206 -9.56 9.87 -18.00
CA ASP A 206 -10.59 10.03 -17.00
C ASP A 206 -11.23 8.68 -16.68
N HIS A 207 -11.73 8.54 -15.47
CA HIS A 207 -12.47 7.36 -15.02
C HIS A 207 -13.90 7.72 -14.64
N GLU A 208 -14.81 6.75 -14.69
CA GLU A 208 -16.20 6.87 -14.31
C GLU A 208 -16.59 5.73 -13.38
N ILE A 209 -17.05 6.08 -12.18
CA ILE A 209 -17.38 5.14 -11.11
C ILE A 209 -18.65 5.55 -10.36
N SER A 210 -19.18 4.67 -9.52
CA SER A 210 -20.30 4.92 -8.59
C SER A 210 -21.57 5.43 -9.28
N PRO A 211 -22.10 4.75 -10.32
CA PRO A 211 -23.32 5.17 -10.98
C PRO A 211 -24.54 5.06 -10.08
N THR A 212 -25.48 5.99 -10.20
CA THR A 212 -26.84 5.89 -9.63
C THR A 212 -27.86 6.48 -10.58
N TRP A 213 -29.06 5.87 -10.64
CA TRP A 213 -30.14 6.29 -11.52
C TRP A 213 -30.95 7.44 -10.95
N SER A 214 -31.37 8.37 -11.79
CA SER A 214 -32.48 9.28 -11.45
C SER A 214 -33.77 8.47 -11.28
N PRO A 215 -34.71 8.92 -10.40
CA PRO A 215 -35.93 8.16 -10.14
C PRO A 215 -36.84 7.93 -11.35
N ASP A 216 -36.71 8.76 -12.39
CA ASP A 216 -37.41 8.59 -13.67
C ASP A 216 -36.68 7.63 -14.63
N GLY A 217 -35.47 7.17 -14.25
CA GLY A 217 -34.65 6.26 -15.06
C GLY A 217 -34.02 6.89 -16.30
N ALA A 218 -34.09 8.22 -16.45
CA ALA A 218 -33.59 8.91 -17.63
C ALA A 218 -32.10 9.25 -17.55
N ASP A 219 -31.61 9.58 -16.35
CA ASP A 219 -30.25 10.06 -16.13
C ASP A 219 -29.45 9.14 -15.19
N LEU A 220 -28.14 9.23 -15.29
CA LEU A 220 -27.18 8.71 -14.31
C LEU A 220 -26.43 9.87 -13.66
N ILE A 221 -26.21 9.77 -12.36
CA ILE A 221 -25.14 10.48 -11.65
C ILE A 221 -24.00 9.51 -11.42
N PHE A 222 -22.77 10.00 -11.48
CA PHE A 222 -21.57 9.20 -11.30
C PHE A 222 -20.41 10.08 -10.85
N VAL A 223 -19.31 9.46 -10.44
CA VAL A 223 -18.06 10.15 -10.08
C VAL A 223 -17.08 10.06 -11.26
N SER A 224 -16.45 11.19 -11.60
CA SER A 224 -15.39 11.26 -12.60
C SER A 224 -14.39 12.37 -12.28
N ASN A 225 -13.11 12.15 -12.62
CA ASN A 225 -12.04 13.13 -12.46
C ASN A 225 -11.85 14.04 -13.69
N ARG A 226 -12.81 14.09 -14.59
CA ARG A 226 -12.81 14.93 -15.80
C ARG A 226 -12.54 16.39 -15.45
N GLY A 227 -11.59 17.00 -16.17
CA GLY A 227 -11.29 18.42 -16.04
C GLY A 227 -10.64 18.82 -14.71
N HIS A 228 -10.15 17.86 -13.91
CA HIS A 228 -9.52 18.11 -12.62
C HIS A 228 -8.09 17.57 -12.59
N THR A 229 -7.18 18.35 -12.02
CA THR A 229 -5.77 18.00 -11.85
C THR A 229 -5.58 17.07 -10.66
N TYR A 230 -6.41 17.21 -9.63
CA TYR A 230 -6.31 16.49 -8.38
C TYR A 230 -7.44 15.52 -8.16
N GLY A 231 -7.14 14.50 -7.34
CA GLY A 231 -8.10 13.62 -6.75
C GLY A 231 -8.85 12.77 -7.75
N THR A 232 -9.88 12.16 -7.26
CA THR A 232 -10.75 11.26 -8.03
C THR A 232 -11.91 12.00 -8.70
N GLY A 233 -11.93 13.31 -8.57
CA GLY A 233 -12.85 14.21 -9.29
C GLY A 233 -14.12 14.55 -8.55
N GLY A 234 -15.13 14.96 -9.31
CA GLY A 234 -16.41 15.44 -8.86
C GLY A 234 -17.58 14.51 -9.22
N ILE A 235 -18.78 14.98 -8.89
CA ILE A 235 -20.04 14.32 -9.24
C ILE A 235 -20.56 14.90 -10.55
N TRP A 236 -20.87 14.00 -11.48
CA TRP A 236 -21.31 14.30 -12.85
C TRP A 236 -22.68 13.71 -13.11
N ARG A 237 -23.43 14.30 -14.05
CA ARG A 237 -24.74 13.83 -14.48
C ARG A 237 -24.82 13.79 -16.00
N MET A 238 -25.44 12.71 -16.54
CA MET A 238 -25.64 12.54 -17.97
C MET A 238 -26.91 11.69 -18.22
N LYS A 239 -27.41 11.73 -19.45
CA LYS A 239 -28.43 10.76 -19.90
C LYS A 239 -27.85 9.35 -19.91
N ALA A 240 -28.67 8.35 -19.53
CA ALA A 240 -28.27 6.95 -19.51
C ALA A 240 -28.20 6.32 -20.89
N GLU A 241 -27.58 7.02 -21.83
CA GLU A 241 -27.48 6.66 -23.25
C GLU A 241 -26.02 6.80 -23.72
N PRO A 242 -25.54 5.90 -24.61
CA PRO A 242 -24.21 6.00 -25.18
C PRO A 242 -23.97 7.32 -25.89
N GLY A 243 -22.83 7.98 -25.56
CA GLY A 243 -22.43 9.21 -26.20
C GLY A 243 -23.16 10.48 -25.71
N ALA A 244 -23.98 10.37 -24.68
CA ALA A 244 -24.60 11.53 -24.07
C ALA A 244 -23.55 12.45 -23.41
N GLU A 245 -23.79 13.75 -23.47
CA GLU A 245 -22.93 14.74 -22.84
C GLU A 245 -23.08 14.69 -21.31
N ALA A 246 -21.95 14.68 -20.59
CA ALA A 246 -21.91 14.74 -19.16
C ALA A 246 -21.63 16.18 -18.68
N ARG A 247 -22.35 16.63 -17.65
CA ARG A 247 -22.11 17.90 -16.96
C ARG A 247 -21.70 17.66 -15.52
N GLY A 248 -20.68 18.40 -15.02
CA GLY A 248 -20.32 18.43 -13.62
C GLY A 248 -21.42 19.12 -12.80
N ILE A 249 -21.82 18.55 -11.69
CA ILE A 249 -22.80 19.11 -10.77
C ILE A 249 -22.22 19.47 -9.41
N HIS A 250 -21.11 18.85 -9.03
CA HIS A 250 -20.37 19.18 -7.82
C HIS A 250 -18.93 18.70 -7.92
N TYR A 251 -17.99 19.48 -7.40
CA TYR A 251 -16.57 19.09 -7.35
C TYR A 251 -16.17 18.68 -5.94
N GLU A 252 -15.51 17.54 -5.86
CA GLU A 252 -14.87 17.03 -4.66
C GLU A 252 -13.47 16.53 -4.99
N GLU A 253 -12.51 16.77 -4.13
CA GLU A 253 -11.13 16.32 -4.34
C GLU A 253 -11.00 14.80 -4.33
N THR A 254 -11.68 14.12 -3.42
CA THR A 254 -11.62 12.65 -3.24
C THR A 254 -13.00 12.03 -3.31
N ALA A 255 -13.73 12.30 -4.39
CA ALA A 255 -15.12 11.87 -4.56
C ALA A 255 -15.30 10.36 -4.81
N TRP A 256 -14.26 9.57 -5.01
CA TRP A 256 -14.39 8.14 -5.31
C TRP A 256 -15.13 7.34 -4.22
N LYS A 257 -15.16 7.83 -2.99
CA LYS A 257 -15.94 7.29 -1.89
C LYS A 257 -17.30 7.95 -1.72
N ALA A 258 -17.62 8.91 -2.56
CA ALA A 258 -18.87 9.69 -2.44
C ALA A 258 -20.11 8.79 -2.51
N ARG A 259 -20.11 7.77 -3.39
CA ARG A 259 -21.21 6.83 -3.54
C ARG A 259 -22.56 7.56 -3.57
N PRO A 260 -22.79 8.46 -4.53
CA PRO A 260 -23.97 9.29 -4.57
C PRO A 260 -25.22 8.44 -4.73
N ASP A 261 -26.32 8.87 -4.08
CA ASP A 261 -27.63 8.21 -4.20
C ASP A 261 -28.75 9.25 -4.24
N PHE A 262 -29.70 9.09 -5.16
CA PHE A 262 -30.84 9.99 -5.30
C PHE A 262 -31.88 9.79 -4.20
N SER A 263 -32.45 10.91 -3.74
CA SER A 263 -33.72 10.84 -3.02
C SER A 263 -34.84 10.35 -3.95
N PRO A 264 -35.84 9.61 -3.45
CA PRO A 264 -36.92 9.08 -4.29
C PRO A 264 -37.75 10.16 -4.99
N ASP A 265 -37.78 11.40 -4.47
CA ASP A 265 -38.42 12.55 -5.11
C ASP A 265 -37.57 13.17 -6.23
N GLY A 266 -36.38 12.69 -6.46
CA GLY A 266 -35.46 13.14 -7.52
C GLY A 266 -34.83 14.52 -7.29
N LYS A 267 -35.07 15.16 -6.15
CA LYS A 267 -34.65 16.55 -5.91
C LYS A 267 -33.30 16.69 -5.22
N ARG A 268 -32.83 15.63 -4.55
CA ARG A 268 -31.62 15.66 -3.73
C ARG A 268 -30.72 14.46 -4.04
N VAL A 269 -29.46 14.62 -3.74
CA VAL A 269 -28.45 13.56 -3.78
C VAL A 269 -27.73 13.54 -2.42
N VAL A 270 -27.69 12.36 -1.78
CA VAL A 270 -26.85 12.12 -0.61
C VAL A 270 -25.51 11.51 -1.07
N TYR A 271 -24.43 11.89 -0.44
CA TYR A 271 -23.13 11.34 -0.72
C TYR A 271 -22.21 11.45 0.51
N ALA A 272 -21.09 10.72 0.51
CA ALA A 272 -20.07 10.81 1.55
C ALA A 272 -18.92 11.72 1.10
N SER A 273 -18.44 12.57 2.01
CA SER A 273 -17.34 13.50 1.71
C SER A 273 -16.53 13.84 2.96
N TYR A 274 -15.26 14.19 2.74
CA TYR A 274 -14.41 14.83 3.73
C TYR A 274 -14.62 16.35 3.86
N LEU A 275 -15.50 16.94 3.11
CA LEU A 275 -15.65 18.39 2.97
C LEU A 275 -15.56 19.11 4.33
N GLY A 276 -14.57 19.98 4.47
CA GLY A 276 -14.34 20.73 5.69
C GLY A 276 -13.89 19.92 6.92
N GLY A 277 -13.51 18.64 6.76
CA GLY A 277 -13.17 17.79 7.89
C GLY A 277 -12.09 16.75 7.60
N GLN A 278 -11.82 15.92 8.63
CA GLN A 278 -10.85 14.83 8.58
C GLN A 278 -11.50 13.46 8.36
N TRP A 279 -12.83 13.36 8.59
CA TRP A 279 -13.61 12.14 8.53
C TRP A 279 -14.66 12.24 7.43
N HIS A 280 -14.96 11.12 6.75
CA HIS A 280 -16.09 11.09 5.83
C HIS A 280 -17.39 11.33 6.59
N GLN A 281 -18.17 12.29 6.11
CA GLN A 281 -19.50 12.58 6.63
C GLN A 281 -20.53 12.50 5.51
N LEU A 282 -21.80 12.30 5.87
CA LEU A 282 -22.89 12.38 4.91
C LEU A 282 -23.24 13.83 4.62
N TRP A 283 -23.35 14.11 3.33
CA TRP A 283 -23.75 15.40 2.79
C TRP A 283 -24.94 15.24 1.85
N VAL A 284 -25.74 16.27 1.73
CA VAL A 284 -26.84 16.31 0.79
C VAL A 284 -26.77 17.59 -0.04
N MET A 285 -27.04 17.48 -1.33
CA MET A 285 -27.09 18.59 -2.27
C MET A 285 -28.31 18.50 -3.18
N PRO A 286 -28.71 19.64 -3.86
CA PRO A 286 -29.69 19.57 -4.93
C PRO A 286 -29.19 18.65 -6.07
N SER A 287 -30.11 17.89 -6.67
CA SER A 287 -29.75 16.93 -7.74
C SER A 287 -29.26 17.59 -9.04
N GLU A 288 -29.53 18.88 -9.22
CA GLU A 288 -29.05 19.69 -10.33
C GLU A 288 -27.71 20.37 -10.06
N GLY A 289 -27.14 20.18 -8.87
CA GLY A 289 -25.94 20.86 -8.38
C GLY A 289 -26.30 22.04 -7.46
N GLY A 290 -25.33 22.52 -6.72
CA GLY A 290 -25.45 23.61 -5.76
C GLY A 290 -24.71 23.29 -4.47
N ASP A 291 -24.86 24.16 -3.46
CA ASP A 291 -24.12 24.03 -2.21
C ASP A 291 -24.63 22.84 -1.37
N PRO A 292 -23.74 21.96 -0.90
CA PRO A 292 -24.11 20.84 -0.05
C PRO A 292 -24.32 21.25 1.41
N PHE A 293 -25.14 20.45 2.11
CA PHE A 293 -25.34 20.55 3.56
C PHE A 293 -24.93 19.25 4.26
N PRO A 294 -24.27 19.32 5.43
CA PRO A 294 -23.92 18.14 6.20
C PRO A 294 -25.17 17.48 6.81
N LEU A 295 -25.21 16.15 6.76
CA LEU A 295 -26.24 15.34 7.43
C LEU A 295 -25.69 14.58 8.64
N SER A 296 -24.38 14.43 8.74
CA SER A 296 -23.73 13.78 9.87
C SER A 296 -22.49 14.57 10.31
N TYR A 297 -22.02 14.29 11.51
CA TYR A 297 -20.84 14.88 12.08
C TYR A 297 -20.26 13.94 13.16
N GLY A 298 -18.96 14.06 13.41
CA GLY A 298 -18.26 13.31 14.47
C GLY A 298 -16.87 12.86 14.01
N ASP A 299 -16.11 12.33 14.96
CA ASP A 299 -14.76 11.81 14.74
C ASP A 299 -14.80 10.32 14.34
N PHE A 300 -15.53 10.01 13.27
CA PHE A 300 -15.71 8.69 12.68
C PHE A 300 -16.20 8.85 11.24
N ASP A 301 -15.95 7.85 10.43
CA ASP A 301 -16.42 7.84 9.05
C ASP A 301 -17.88 7.39 8.93
N THR A 302 -18.60 8.01 8.01
CA THR A 302 -19.90 7.59 7.50
C THR A 302 -19.83 7.52 5.98
N THR A 303 -20.10 6.34 5.42
CA THR A 303 -19.87 6.04 3.99
C THR A 303 -21.02 5.23 3.41
N ASN A 304 -21.03 5.05 2.08
CA ASN A 304 -22.01 4.23 1.36
C ASN A 304 -23.49 4.58 1.69
N PRO A 305 -23.88 5.88 1.59
CA PRO A 305 -25.26 6.25 1.90
C PRO A 305 -26.25 5.70 0.87
N ARG A 306 -27.45 5.32 1.34
CA ARG A 306 -28.56 4.83 0.52
C ARG A 306 -29.89 5.38 1.05
N TRP A 307 -30.61 6.10 0.21
CA TRP A 307 -31.97 6.52 0.52
C TRP A 307 -32.91 5.32 0.64
N SER A 308 -33.79 5.34 1.64
CA SER A 308 -34.89 4.39 1.66
C SER A 308 -35.90 4.67 0.53
N PRO A 309 -36.54 3.66 -0.06
CA PRO A 309 -37.54 3.87 -1.11
C PRO A 309 -38.69 4.80 -0.75
N ASP A 310 -39.08 4.87 0.53
CA ASP A 310 -40.09 5.79 1.04
C ASP A 310 -39.55 7.21 1.35
N GLY A 311 -38.25 7.44 1.19
CA GLY A 311 -37.56 8.73 1.38
C GLY A 311 -37.44 9.19 2.82
N LYS A 312 -37.75 8.33 3.81
CA LYS A 312 -37.76 8.75 5.22
C LYS A 312 -36.43 8.52 5.92
N GLN A 313 -35.62 7.59 5.43
CA GLN A 313 -34.35 7.20 6.07
C GLN A 313 -33.22 7.15 5.07
N ILE A 314 -31.99 7.24 5.58
CA ILE A 314 -30.75 6.97 4.87
C ILE A 314 -30.03 5.87 5.63
N ALA A 315 -29.73 4.75 4.95
CA ALA A 315 -28.83 3.72 5.48
C ALA A 315 -27.38 4.07 5.13
N PHE A 316 -26.45 3.75 6.01
CA PHE A 316 -25.03 4.01 5.77
C PHE A 316 -24.15 3.06 6.60
N ILE A 317 -22.88 3.01 6.27
CA ILE A 317 -21.85 2.28 6.99
C ILE A 317 -21.03 3.27 7.81
N SER A 318 -20.68 2.92 9.04
CA SER A 318 -19.83 3.75 9.90
C SER A 318 -18.82 2.90 10.67
N ASN A 319 -17.62 3.43 10.88
CA ASN A 319 -16.60 2.85 11.75
C ASN A 319 -16.70 3.38 13.21
N ARG A 320 -17.80 4.01 13.57
CA ARG A 320 -18.09 4.44 14.94
C ARG A 320 -17.99 3.24 15.89
N GLY A 321 -17.05 3.28 16.80
CA GLY A 321 -16.80 2.18 17.73
C GLY A 321 -15.70 1.19 17.29
N GLY A 322 -14.93 1.53 16.23
CA GLY A 322 -13.73 0.81 15.80
C GLY A 322 -13.93 -0.07 14.56
N ASN A 323 -14.86 -1.00 14.55
CA ASN A 323 -15.20 -1.80 13.36
C ASN A 323 -16.36 -1.17 12.59
N THR A 324 -16.54 -1.58 11.33
CA THR A 324 -17.68 -1.13 10.53
C THR A 324 -18.99 -1.67 11.08
N SER A 325 -20.02 -0.85 11.00
CA SER A 325 -21.37 -1.13 11.46
C SER A 325 -22.41 -0.47 10.56
N LEU A 326 -23.59 -1.06 10.50
CA LEU A 326 -24.72 -0.60 9.69
C LEU A 326 -25.62 0.33 10.51
N TRP A 327 -25.98 1.46 9.94
CA TRP A 327 -26.79 2.49 10.57
C TRP A 327 -27.90 2.96 9.67
N THR A 328 -28.96 3.50 10.28
CA THR A 328 -29.96 4.31 9.60
C THR A 328 -30.08 5.68 10.28
N GLN A 329 -30.38 6.70 9.49
CA GLN A 329 -30.67 8.05 9.96
C GLN A 329 -32.00 8.52 9.40
N ASP A 330 -32.87 9.03 10.26
CA ASP A 330 -34.12 9.66 9.84
C ASP A 330 -33.81 10.97 9.10
N VAL A 331 -34.39 11.15 7.92
CA VAL A 331 -34.22 12.36 7.11
C VAL A 331 -34.80 13.58 7.82
N LEU A 332 -35.94 13.40 8.47
CA LEU A 332 -36.52 14.44 9.33
C LEU A 332 -36.06 14.22 10.77
N GLY A 333 -35.33 15.20 11.30
CA GLY A 333 -34.89 15.20 12.69
C GLY A 333 -33.53 14.54 12.95
N GLY A 334 -32.96 13.79 11.97
CA GLY A 334 -31.58 13.30 12.02
C GLY A 334 -31.31 12.19 13.05
N ALA A 335 -32.35 11.56 13.64
CA ALA A 335 -32.15 10.48 14.61
C ALA A 335 -31.42 9.29 13.99
N GLN A 336 -30.33 8.87 14.60
CA GLN A 336 -29.51 7.76 14.13
C GLN A 336 -29.72 6.49 14.95
N ARG A 337 -29.78 5.35 14.28
CA ARG A 337 -29.95 4.05 14.91
C ARG A 337 -29.00 3.02 14.28
N GLN A 338 -28.23 2.33 15.11
CA GLN A 338 -27.44 1.19 14.68
C GLN A 338 -28.33 -0.05 14.45
N ILE A 339 -28.12 -0.73 13.34
CA ILE A 339 -28.75 -1.99 13.00
C ILE A 339 -27.83 -3.12 13.46
N VAL A 340 -28.11 -3.66 14.65
CA VAL A 340 -27.21 -4.61 15.32
C VAL A 340 -27.63 -6.05 15.00
N ALA A 341 -26.70 -6.85 14.46
CA ALA A 341 -26.87 -8.28 14.22
C ALA A 341 -26.40 -9.10 15.44
N LYS A 342 -27.22 -9.22 16.47
CA LYS A 342 -26.90 -10.04 17.66
C LYS A 342 -26.96 -11.54 17.38
N LYS A 343 -27.80 -11.99 16.47
CA LYS A 343 -27.96 -13.39 16.09
C LYS A 343 -27.77 -13.52 14.57
N LYS A 344 -26.82 -14.33 14.15
CA LYS A 344 -26.56 -14.66 12.75
C LYS A 344 -27.18 -16.04 12.43
N ARG A 345 -28.08 -16.12 11.44
CA ARG A 345 -28.59 -17.38 10.90
C ARG A 345 -27.82 -17.72 9.65
N TYR A 346 -26.90 -18.66 9.76
CA TYR A 346 -26.09 -19.15 8.66
C TYR A 346 -26.85 -20.18 7.82
N LEU A 347 -26.56 -20.24 6.52
CA LEU A 347 -27.08 -21.26 5.59
C LEU A 347 -26.51 -22.65 5.86
N LYS A 348 -25.28 -22.71 6.38
CA LYS A 348 -24.54 -23.92 6.74
C LYS A 348 -24.16 -23.89 8.21
N ALA A 349 -23.90 -25.06 8.77
CA ALA A 349 -23.35 -25.13 10.12
C ALA A 349 -22.03 -24.38 10.20
N MET A 350 -21.80 -23.68 11.30
CA MET A 350 -20.54 -23.02 11.62
C MET A 350 -19.96 -23.61 12.90
N GLY A 351 -18.63 -23.60 12.97
CA GLY A 351 -17.86 -23.94 14.16
C GLY A 351 -17.17 -22.69 14.71
N HIS A 352 -16.50 -22.86 15.85
CA HIS A 352 -15.70 -21.83 16.51
C HIS A 352 -14.27 -22.35 16.69
N LEU A 353 -13.29 -21.56 16.26
CA LEU A 353 -11.89 -21.78 16.50
C LEU A 353 -11.37 -20.71 17.46
N ILE A 354 -10.83 -21.15 18.60
CA ILE A 354 -10.19 -20.29 19.58
C ILE A 354 -8.67 -20.46 19.39
N ILE A 355 -7.99 -19.34 19.15
CA ILE A 355 -6.53 -19.29 18.98
C ILE A 355 -5.96 -18.52 20.16
N SER A 356 -4.97 -19.11 20.84
CA SER A 356 -4.18 -18.45 21.89
C SER A 356 -2.71 -18.42 21.46
N VAL A 357 -2.10 -17.24 21.44
CA VAL A 357 -0.68 -17.07 21.10
C VAL A 357 0.09 -16.76 22.37
N LEU A 358 1.09 -17.57 22.66
CA LEU A 358 1.90 -17.49 23.86
C LEU A 358 3.35 -17.14 23.53
N ASP A 359 3.93 -16.24 24.31
CA ASP A 359 5.35 -15.97 24.28
C ASP A 359 6.18 -17.15 24.86
N PRO A 360 7.52 -17.16 24.75
CA PRO A 360 8.36 -18.21 25.31
C PRO A 360 8.22 -18.40 26.84
N SER A 361 7.68 -17.40 27.55
CA SER A 361 7.42 -17.47 28.98
C SER A 361 6.02 -18.01 29.33
N GLY A 362 5.19 -18.29 28.30
CA GLY A 362 3.84 -18.81 28.46
C GLY A 362 2.76 -17.73 28.68
N ASN A 363 3.06 -16.46 28.48
CA ASN A 363 2.09 -15.37 28.57
C ASN A 363 1.42 -15.12 27.21
N LEU A 364 0.15 -14.70 27.24
CA LEU A 364 -0.52 -14.23 26.04
C LEU A 364 0.24 -13.03 25.43
N THR A 365 0.49 -13.07 24.14
CA THR A 365 1.24 -12.03 23.44
C THR A 365 0.55 -11.63 22.13
N PRO A 366 0.47 -10.33 21.80
CA PRO A 366 -0.05 -9.87 20.52
C PRO A 366 0.73 -10.45 19.34
N ALA A 367 0.01 -10.75 18.27
CA ALA A 367 0.59 -11.31 17.05
C ALA A 367 -0.29 -11.03 15.82
N ARG A 368 0.31 -11.17 14.63
CA ARG A 368 -0.38 -11.24 13.35
C ARG A 368 -0.86 -12.67 13.12
N VAL A 369 -2.12 -12.82 12.71
CA VAL A 369 -2.76 -14.13 12.53
C VAL A 369 -3.47 -14.18 11.18
N SER A 370 -3.25 -15.24 10.42
CA SER A 370 -4.02 -15.61 9.23
C SER A 370 -4.80 -16.88 9.50
N VAL A 371 -6.08 -16.91 9.11
CA VAL A 371 -6.93 -18.09 9.24
C VAL A 371 -7.61 -18.36 7.90
N THR A 372 -7.28 -19.47 7.26
CA THR A 372 -7.83 -19.86 5.96
C THR A 372 -8.63 -21.15 6.09
N GLY A 373 -9.89 -21.11 5.67
CA GLY A 373 -10.79 -22.26 5.67
C GLY A 373 -10.51 -23.25 4.52
N GLU A 374 -11.12 -24.43 4.57
CA GLU A 374 -11.04 -25.42 3.49
C GLU A 374 -11.60 -24.92 2.16
N ASP A 375 -12.46 -23.92 2.20
CA ASP A 375 -13.00 -23.22 1.01
C ASP A 375 -12.04 -22.20 0.40
N GLY A 376 -10.84 -22.03 0.98
CA GLY A 376 -9.83 -21.07 0.56
C GLY A 376 -10.09 -19.62 0.98
N LYS A 377 -11.16 -19.36 1.74
CA LYS A 377 -11.47 -18.00 2.23
C LYS A 377 -10.77 -17.71 3.54
N ALA A 378 -10.44 -16.43 3.74
CA ALA A 378 -9.94 -15.93 5.00
C ALA A 378 -11.07 -15.66 6.00
N TYR A 379 -10.80 -15.95 7.27
CA TYR A 379 -11.71 -15.77 8.40
C TYR A 379 -11.00 -15.01 9.52
N ALA A 380 -11.77 -14.21 10.26
CA ALA A 380 -11.26 -13.41 11.37
C ALA A 380 -12.33 -13.23 12.43
N PRO A 381 -11.99 -12.76 13.64
CA PRO A 381 -12.95 -12.35 14.65
C PRO A 381 -13.94 -11.32 14.14
N ASP A 382 -15.16 -11.33 14.67
CA ASP A 382 -16.26 -10.44 14.24
C ASP A 382 -15.91 -8.93 14.33
N ASN A 383 -14.94 -8.56 15.14
CA ASN A 383 -14.52 -7.17 15.33
C ASN A 383 -13.10 -6.87 14.81
N ALA A 384 -12.54 -7.75 13.98
CA ALA A 384 -11.19 -7.57 13.48
C ALA A 384 -11.11 -6.56 12.34
N TRP A 385 -10.03 -5.82 12.30
CA TRP A 385 -9.51 -5.20 11.08
C TRP A 385 -8.77 -6.27 10.30
N MET A 386 -9.09 -6.39 9.02
CA MET A 386 -8.46 -7.35 8.12
C MET A 386 -7.66 -6.63 7.05
N HIS A 387 -6.48 -7.14 6.80
CA HIS A 387 -5.62 -6.71 5.72
C HIS A 387 -5.37 -7.90 4.79
N ALA A 388 -5.08 -7.63 3.54
CA ALA A 388 -4.69 -8.62 2.56
C ALA A 388 -3.31 -8.30 2.01
N GLU A 389 -2.58 -9.32 1.63
CA GLU A 389 -1.31 -9.14 0.94
C GLU A 389 -1.51 -8.54 -0.45
N ASP A 390 -0.52 -7.80 -0.91
CA ASP A 390 -0.52 -7.13 -2.20
C ASP A 390 0.12 -7.99 -3.30
N ASN A 391 1.14 -8.73 -2.95
CA ASN A 391 1.99 -9.50 -3.86
C ASN A 391 1.80 -11.01 -3.78
N PHE A 392 0.55 -11.50 -3.64
CA PHE A 392 0.34 -12.93 -3.54
C PHE A 392 0.63 -13.69 -4.86
N VAL A 393 1.10 -14.91 -4.72
CA VAL A 393 1.41 -15.79 -5.85
C VAL A 393 0.22 -16.71 -6.13
N ARG A 394 -0.40 -16.54 -7.28
CA ARG A 394 -1.61 -17.26 -7.68
C ARG A 394 -1.46 -18.79 -7.72
N SER A 395 -0.28 -19.29 -8.05
CA SER A 395 -0.02 -20.73 -8.05
C SER A 395 0.00 -21.34 -6.64
N GLU A 396 0.20 -20.54 -5.62
CA GLU A 396 0.29 -20.96 -4.22
C GLU A 396 -1.03 -20.76 -3.48
N SER A 397 -1.80 -19.72 -3.83
CA SER A 397 -3.05 -19.37 -3.16
C SER A 397 -4.14 -18.96 -4.16
N ALA A 398 -5.39 -19.31 -3.86
CA ALA A 398 -6.55 -18.92 -4.66
C ALA A 398 -6.98 -17.46 -4.43
N PHE A 399 -6.64 -16.89 -3.29
CA PHE A 399 -6.92 -15.52 -2.88
C PHE A 399 -5.69 -14.96 -2.19
N GLU A 400 -5.64 -13.63 -2.06
CA GLU A 400 -4.68 -12.95 -1.20
C GLU A 400 -4.78 -13.50 0.23
N SER A 401 -3.65 -13.71 0.89
CA SER A 401 -3.64 -14.03 2.32
C SER A 401 -4.15 -12.84 3.10
N HIS A 402 -5.25 -13.06 3.82
CA HIS A 402 -5.75 -12.08 4.74
C HIS A 402 -5.19 -12.34 6.14
N TYR A 403 -4.88 -11.27 6.83
CA TYR A 403 -4.41 -11.33 8.20
C TYR A 403 -5.13 -10.29 9.07
N PHE A 404 -5.08 -10.50 10.36
CA PHE A 404 -5.52 -9.57 11.37
C PHE A 404 -4.55 -9.58 12.54
N HIS A 405 -4.54 -8.52 13.32
CA HIS A 405 -3.76 -8.44 14.55
C HIS A 405 -4.63 -8.80 15.75
N CYS A 406 -4.12 -9.63 16.64
CA CYS A 406 -4.81 -10.00 17.87
C CYS A 406 -3.97 -9.68 19.11
N ALA A 407 -4.64 -9.47 20.22
CA ALA A 407 -3.99 -9.20 21.52
C ALA A 407 -3.60 -10.49 22.27
N GLY A 408 -3.24 -11.56 21.53
CA GLY A 408 -2.84 -12.85 22.07
C GLY A 408 -3.97 -13.89 22.08
N ARG A 409 -5.24 -13.50 21.93
CA ARG A 409 -6.35 -14.44 21.82
C ARG A 409 -7.35 -13.97 20.77
N ALA A 410 -7.80 -14.90 19.95
CA ALA A 410 -8.81 -14.65 18.92
C ALA A 410 -9.85 -15.77 18.93
N GLU A 411 -11.13 -15.44 18.67
CA GLU A 411 -12.19 -16.40 18.43
C GLU A 411 -12.78 -16.17 17.05
N VAL A 412 -12.73 -17.19 16.20
CA VAL A 412 -13.11 -17.12 14.80
C VAL A 412 -14.28 -18.05 14.54
N THR A 413 -15.36 -17.52 13.96
CA THR A 413 -16.47 -18.31 13.43
C THR A 413 -16.13 -18.76 12.01
N ILE A 414 -16.09 -20.08 11.78
CA ILE A 414 -15.61 -20.67 10.52
C ILE A 414 -16.41 -21.92 10.16
N PRO A 415 -16.63 -22.22 8.86
CA PRO A 415 -17.27 -23.49 8.46
C PRO A 415 -16.49 -24.71 8.99
N PRO A 416 -17.18 -25.83 9.31
CA PRO A 416 -16.50 -27.08 9.65
C PRO A 416 -15.61 -27.56 8.50
N GLY A 417 -14.40 -28.00 8.81
CA GLY A 417 -13.47 -28.50 7.83
C GLY A 417 -12.02 -28.28 8.26
N ARG A 418 -11.10 -28.46 7.33
CA ARG A 418 -9.67 -28.17 7.54
C ARG A 418 -9.43 -26.67 7.56
N VAL A 419 -8.72 -26.19 8.56
CA VAL A 419 -8.35 -24.78 8.73
C VAL A 419 -6.86 -24.66 8.83
N GLN A 420 -6.27 -23.80 8.02
CA GLN A 420 -4.88 -23.39 8.13
C GLN A 420 -4.79 -22.13 8.99
N VAL A 421 -3.90 -22.15 9.96
CA VAL A 421 -3.62 -21.00 10.82
C VAL A 421 -2.13 -20.69 10.71
N GLU A 422 -1.82 -19.46 10.37
CA GLU A 422 -0.44 -18.94 10.38
C GLU A 422 -0.35 -17.83 11.43
N VAL A 423 0.68 -17.90 12.26
CA VAL A 423 0.95 -16.93 13.32
C VAL A 423 2.36 -16.39 13.16
N MET A 424 2.48 -15.06 13.20
CA MET A 424 3.74 -14.34 13.07
C MET A 424 3.84 -13.22 14.11
N LYS A 425 5.05 -12.98 14.63
CA LYS A 425 5.35 -11.86 15.52
C LYS A 425 6.75 -11.33 15.22
N GLY A 426 6.83 -10.18 14.56
CA GLY A 426 8.12 -9.58 14.19
C GLY A 426 9.02 -10.52 13.39
N PHE A 427 10.31 -10.19 13.31
CA PHE A 427 11.32 -10.95 12.56
C PHE A 427 12.24 -11.78 13.48
N GLU A 428 12.06 -11.67 14.77
CA GLU A 428 12.87 -12.37 15.78
C GLU A 428 12.31 -13.74 16.17
N TYR A 429 11.16 -14.12 15.59
CA TYR A 429 10.48 -15.39 15.83
C TYR A 429 10.32 -16.20 14.54
N LYS A 430 10.25 -17.52 14.70
CA LYS A 430 9.84 -18.40 13.61
C LYS A 430 8.36 -18.20 13.31
N VAL A 431 7.99 -18.36 12.04
CA VAL A 431 6.58 -18.44 11.64
C VAL A 431 6.01 -19.78 12.09
N ASP A 432 4.88 -19.73 12.77
CA ASP A 432 4.14 -20.93 13.17
C ASP A 432 3.00 -21.20 12.20
N ARG A 433 2.90 -22.45 11.71
CA ARG A 433 1.88 -22.88 10.75
C ARG A 433 1.24 -24.15 11.21
N GLU A 434 -0.05 -24.06 11.53
CA GLU A 434 -0.83 -25.18 12.03
C GLU A 434 -2.01 -25.51 11.12
N THR A 435 -2.34 -26.80 11.06
CA THR A 435 -3.56 -27.26 10.41
C THR A 435 -4.46 -27.90 11.46
N VAL A 436 -5.62 -27.32 11.69
CA VAL A 436 -6.60 -27.83 12.65
C VAL A 436 -7.89 -28.22 11.93
N VAL A 437 -8.66 -29.12 12.52
CA VAL A 437 -10.00 -29.42 12.03
C VAL A 437 -11.00 -28.63 12.89
N SER A 438 -11.68 -27.65 12.29
CA SER A 438 -12.74 -26.93 12.95
C SER A 438 -13.90 -27.91 13.24
N SER A 439 -14.27 -27.96 14.49
CA SER A 439 -15.43 -28.73 15.01
C SER A 439 -16.39 -27.70 15.60
N PRO A 440 -17.51 -28.11 16.22
CA PRO A 440 -18.36 -27.14 16.90
C PRO A 440 -17.58 -26.19 17.82
N ARG A 441 -16.50 -26.68 18.42
CA ARG A 441 -15.50 -25.87 19.15
C ARG A 441 -14.15 -26.51 19.06
N ALA A 442 -13.15 -25.78 18.51
CA ALA A 442 -11.75 -26.17 18.44
C ALA A 442 -10.90 -25.13 19.17
N GLU A 443 -9.82 -25.57 19.80
CA GLU A 443 -8.85 -24.72 20.47
C GLU A 443 -7.45 -25.01 19.93
N LEU A 444 -6.71 -23.95 19.58
CA LEU A 444 -5.32 -23.98 19.15
C LEU A 444 -4.50 -23.10 20.10
N VAL A 445 -3.43 -23.66 20.63
CA VAL A 445 -2.42 -22.91 21.41
C VAL A 445 -1.12 -22.91 20.61
N VAL A 446 -0.66 -21.73 20.26
CA VAL A 446 0.60 -21.51 19.53
C VAL A 446 1.65 -20.97 20.51
N HIS A 447 2.80 -21.62 20.58
CA HIS A 447 3.94 -21.18 21.36
C HIS A 447 5.00 -20.59 20.45
N LEU A 448 5.20 -19.29 20.49
CA LEU A 448 6.18 -18.62 19.63
C LEU A 448 7.60 -19.10 19.93
N THR A 449 8.33 -19.43 18.88
CA THR A 449 9.71 -19.91 18.97
C THR A 449 10.68 -18.82 18.51
N PRO A 450 11.54 -18.26 19.40
CA PRO A 450 12.51 -17.26 19.01
C PRO A 450 13.59 -17.81 18.05
N LEU A 451 14.09 -16.97 17.16
CA LEU A 451 15.32 -17.21 16.45
C LEU A 451 16.53 -17.16 17.41
N GLN A 452 17.55 -17.95 17.11
CA GLN A 452 18.78 -17.98 17.91
C GLN A 452 19.72 -16.84 17.49
N ILE A 453 19.31 -15.60 17.80
CA ILE A 453 20.09 -14.39 17.48
C ILE A 453 21.23 -14.25 18.47
N PRO A 454 22.49 -14.08 18.01
CA PRO A 454 23.62 -13.82 18.89
C PRO A 454 23.38 -12.59 19.79
N GLN A 455 23.54 -12.77 21.09
CA GLN A 455 23.29 -11.71 22.07
C GLN A 455 24.57 -10.97 22.40
N ASP A 456 24.47 -9.65 22.58
CA ASP A 456 25.54 -8.80 23.11
C ASP A 456 25.22 -8.45 24.58
N ALA A 457 26.23 -8.46 25.42
CA ALA A 457 26.07 -8.16 26.85
C ALA A 457 25.75 -6.68 27.12
N TYR A 458 26.19 -5.79 26.26
CA TYR A 458 26.15 -4.33 26.45
C TYR A 458 25.13 -3.62 25.57
N SER A 459 24.65 -4.27 24.52
CA SER A 459 23.72 -3.69 23.58
C SER A 459 22.60 -4.65 23.19
N ARG A 460 21.56 -4.10 22.56
CA ARG A 460 20.47 -4.85 21.96
C ARG A 460 20.04 -4.18 20.66
N TRP A 461 19.41 -4.95 19.80
CA TRP A 461 18.76 -4.46 18.60
C TRP A 461 17.32 -4.09 18.89
N GLU A 462 16.87 -2.94 18.41
CA GLU A 462 15.48 -2.48 18.50
C GLU A 462 14.99 -2.06 17.11
N SER A 463 13.85 -2.60 16.70
CA SER A 463 13.29 -2.39 15.37
C SER A 463 12.47 -1.11 15.26
N ALA A 464 12.51 -0.49 14.09
CA ALA A 464 11.61 0.60 13.75
C ALA A 464 11.10 0.48 12.32
N ASP A 465 9.90 0.99 12.09
CA ASP A 465 9.39 1.36 10.78
C ASP A 465 9.35 2.89 10.71
N LEU A 466 10.21 3.46 9.85
CA LEU A 466 10.39 4.91 9.77
C LEU A 466 9.39 5.60 8.86
N HIS A 467 8.56 4.81 8.16
CA HIS A 467 7.66 5.35 7.17
C HIS A 467 6.32 4.59 7.16
N VAL A 468 5.38 5.09 7.92
CA VAL A 468 4.01 4.55 7.96
C VAL A 468 3.02 5.68 7.77
N HIS A 469 2.02 5.48 6.93
CA HIS A 469 0.86 6.36 6.83
C HIS A 469 -0.32 5.75 7.60
N MET A 470 -0.63 6.32 8.76
CA MET A 470 -1.81 5.88 9.53
C MET A 470 -3.09 6.08 8.72
N ASN A 471 -3.18 7.21 7.99
CA ASN A 471 -4.33 7.57 7.17
C ASN A 471 -3.91 8.28 5.88
N TYR A 472 -3.59 7.53 4.84
CA TYR A 472 -3.30 8.14 3.55
C TYR A 472 -4.59 8.43 2.75
N GLY A 473 -5.32 7.42 2.38
CA GLY A 473 -6.53 7.56 1.55
C GLY A 473 -7.54 6.41 1.69
N GLY A 474 -7.34 5.45 2.59
CA GLY A 474 -8.16 4.27 2.80
C GLY A 474 -9.65 4.55 3.07
N ALA A 475 -10.48 3.50 3.04
CA ALA A 475 -11.93 3.63 3.18
C ALA A 475 -12.36 4.13 4.55
N TYR A 476 -11.59 3.82 5.56
CA TYR A 476 -11.87 4.21 6.95
C TYR A 476 -10.61 4.74 7.60
N ARG A 477 -10.77 5.72 8.47
CA ARG A 477 -9.64 6.27 9.21
C ARG A 477 -9.24 5.34 10.35
N ASN A 478 -7.95 5.14 10.44
CA ASN A 478 -7.27 4.48 11.54
C ASN A 478 -7.08 5.47 12.72
N THR A 479 -6.74 4.96 13.88
CA THR A 479 -6.46 5.75 15.09
C THR A 479 -5.09 5.41 15.65
N PRO A 480 -4.45 6.33 16.41
CA PRO A 480 -3.17 6.04 17.06
C PRO A 480 -3.22 4.77 17.92
N ALA A 481 -4.30 4.54 18.66
CA ALA A 481 -4.45 3.34 19.49
C ALA A 481 -4.48 2.04 18.67
N ASN A 482 -5.14 2.05 17.50
CA ASN A 482 -5.15 0.89 16.63
C ASN A 482 -3.80 0.71 15.91
N LEU A 483 -3.12 1.79 15.52
CA LEU A 483 -1.77 1.71 14.95
C LEU A 483 -0.77 1.13 15.97
N VAL A 484 -0.84 1.53 17.25
CA VAL A 484 -0.02 0.91 18.31
C VAL A 484 -0.37 -0.56 18.53
N ALA A 485 -1.63 -0.97 18.36
CA ALA A 485 -1.99 -2.39 18.43
C ALA A 485 -1.38 -3.19 17.26
N GLN A 486 -1.37 -2.64 16.03
CA GLN A 486 -0.67 -3.22 14.87
C GLN A 486 0.84 -3.29 15.15
N GLN A 487 1.46 -2.18 15.58
CA GLN A 487 2.86 -2.09 15.98
C GLN A 487 3.27 -3.16 17.00
N THR A 488 2.45 -3.33 18.04
CA THR A 488 2.71 -4.30 19.11
C THR A 488 2.64 -5.74 18.61
N ALA A 489 1.72 -6.04 17.72
CA ALA A 489 1.58 -7.36 17.11
C ALA A 489 2.74 -7.70 16.16
N GLU A 490 3.29 -6.70 15.49
CA GLU A 490 4.47 -6.82 14.61
C GLU A 490 5.81 -6.67 15.36
N ASP A 491 5.78 -6.50 16.68
CA ASP A 491 6.97 -6.42 17.56
C ASP A 491 7.92 -5.27 17.20
N LEU A 492 7.38 -4.09 16.90
CA LEU A 492 8.17 -2.91 16.57
C LEU A 492 8.35 -2.04 17.82
N PHE A 493 9.59 -1.66 18.13
CA PHE A 493 9.89 -0.71 19.19
C PHE A 493 9.43 0.71 18.82
N LEU A 494 9.65 1.14 17.57
CA LEU A 494 9.34 2.49 17.11
C LEU A 494 8.56 2.44 15.80
N VAL A 495 7.55 3.28 15.67
CA VAL A 495 6.84 3.60 14.41
C VAL A 495 6.81 5.10 14.25
N GLU A 496 7.28 5.57 13.09
CA GLU A 496 7.07 6.94 12.62
C GLU A 496 5.86 6.99 11.70
N ASN A 497 4.76 7.57 12.18
CA ASN A 497 3.65 7.94 11.32
C ASN A 497 4.03 9.22 10.58
N LEU A 498 4.47 9.09 9.34
CA LEU A 498 4.80 10.25 8.51
C LEU A 498 3.52 10.90 8.01
N ILE A 499 3.26 12.10 8.53
CA ILE A 499 2.14 12.92 8.09
C ILE A 499 2.51 13.55 6.76
N VAL A 500 1.64 13.38 5.76
CA VAL A 500 1.87 13.85 4.40
C VAL A 500 0.66 14.64 3.90
N ASN A 501 0.87 15.56 3.00
CA ASN A 501 -0.22 16.20 2.29
C ASN A 501 -0.89 15.20 1.34
N LYS A 502 -2.20 15.28 1.27
CA LYS A 502 -3.01 14.57 0.31
C LYS A 502 -3.74 15.59 -0.55
N GLU A 503 -3.10 15.95 -1.66
CA GLU A 503 -3.51 17.06 -2.52
C GLU A 503 -3.81 18.34 -1.70
N ARG A 504 -5.06 18.66 -1.42
CA ARG A 504 -5.46 19.87 -0.69
C ARG A 504 -5.64 19.66 0.82
N ARG A 505 -5.30 18.50 1.33
CA ARG A 505 -5.47 18.14 2.74
C ARG A 505 -4.18 17.62 3.32
N ILE A 506 -4.04 17.71 4.61
CA ILE A 506 -2.99 17.06 5.37
C ILE A 506 -3.69 16.13 6.38
N PRO A 507 -3.99 14.88 5.99
CA PRO A 507 -4.55 13.89 6.92
C PRO A 507 -3.63 13.75 8.13
N ASP A 508 -4.21 13.52 9.29
CA ASP A 508 -3.48 13.31 10.55
C ASP A 508 -2.74 14.52 11.14
N ILE A 509 -2.78 15.70 10.50
CA ILE A 509 -2.13 16.90 11.03
C ILE A 509 -2.55 17.19 12.50
N ALA A 510 -3.77 16.81 12.88
CA ALA A 510 -4.24 16.96 14.25
C ALA A 510 -3.49 16.08 15.28
N TYR A 511 -2.77 15.05 14.82
CA TYR A 511 -1.94 14.19 15.66
C TYR A 511 -0.48 14.65 15.74
N PHE A 512 -0.05 15.59 14.90
CA PHE A 512 1.33 16.09 14.93
C PHE A 512 1.67 16.59 16.34
N ARG A 513 2.80 16.11 16.84
CA ARG A 513 3.36 16.50 18.14
C ARG A 513 4.86 16.19 18.20
N THR A 514 5.54 16.92 19.06
CA THR A 514 7.00 16.79 19.25
C THR A 514 7.38 15.77 20.33
N THR A 515 6.41 14.99 20.83
CA THR A 515 6.58 13.96 21.87
C THR A 515 5.84 12.71 21.42
N PRO A 516 6.19 11.52 21.94
CA PRO A 516 5.48 10.29 21.62
C PRO A 516 3.96 10.43 21.81
N ASP A 517 3.20 9.76 20.95
CA ASP A 517 1.74 9.74 21.06
C ASP A 517 1.28 9.15 22.41
N PRO A 518 0.21 9.68 23.01
CA PRO A 518 -0.33 9.15 24.27
C PRO A 518 -0.73 7.66 24.21
N ALA A 519 -0.96 7.10 23.04
CA ALA A 519 -1.22 5.67 22.86
C ALA A 519 0.05 4.81 23.00
N SER A 520 1.25 5.41 22.97
CA SER A 520 2.52 4.71 23.11
C SER A 520 2.61 3.97 24.44
N THR A 521 3.39 2.90 24.45
CA THR A 521 3.74 2.13 25.66
C THR A 521 5.25 2.23 25.91
N PRO A 522 5.76 1.79 27.06
CA PRO A 522 7.21 1.83 27.31
C PRO A 522 8.08 1.08 26.30
N ASN A 523 7.50 0.08 25.62
CA ASN A 523 8.20 -0.78 24.67
C ASN A 523 7.80 -0.54 23.20
N HIS A 524 6.80 0.29 22.96
CA HIS A 524 6.26 0.56 21.63
C HIS A 524 5.94 2.05 21.53
N SER A 525 6.83 2.80 20.89
CA SER A 525 6.69 4.24 20.71
C SER A 525 6.10 4.55 19.34
N LEU A 526 5.04 5.33 19.33
CA LEU A 526 4.46 5.94 18.13
C LEU A 526 4.84 7.41 18.10
N LEU A 527 5.53 7.83 17.05
CA LEU A 527 5.88 9.22 16.78
C LEU A 527 5.13 9.71 15.52
N HIS A 528 5.07 11.01 15.37
CA HIS A 528 4.43 11.66 14.23
C HIS A 528 5.43 12.59 13.55
N GLY A 529 6.15 12.06 12.57
CA GLY A 529 7.05 12.80 11.71
C GLY A 529 6.31 13.40 10.51
N GLN A 530 7.07 13.76 9.50
CA GLN A 530 6.55 14.32 8.26
C GLN A 530 7.19 13.65 7.05
N GLU A 531 6.38 13.28 6.06
CA GLU A 531 6.87 13.13 4.69
C GLU A 531 6.67 14.45 3.97
N PHE A 532 7.78 15.08 3.58
CA PHE A 532 7.74 16.28 2.75
C PHE A 532 7.64 15.86 1.28
N HIS A 533 6.46 16.00 0.73
CA HIS A 533 6.01 15.37 -0.49
C HIS A 533 6.14 16.32 -1.69
N THR A 534 7.34 16.48 -2.25
CA THR A 534 7.51 17.31 -3.44
C THR A 534 7.21 16.54 -4.72
N SER A 535 6.68 17.24 -5.72
CA SER A 535 6.33 16.64 -7.01
C SER A 535 7.54 16.53 -7.97
N TYR A 536 8.70 17.02 -7.59
CA TYR A 536 9.87 17.06 -8.49
C TYR A 536 11.17 16.63 -7.82
N TRP A 537 11.48 17.16 -6.64
CA TRP A 537 12.80 16.96 -6.03
C TRP A 537 12.95 15.57 -5.36
N GLY A 538 11.83 14.95 -5.03
CA GLY A 538 11.75 13.71 -4.28
C GLY A 538 11.17 13.90 -2.88
N HIS A 539 10.86 12.78 -2.24
CA HIS A 539 10.20 12.78 -0.93
C HIS A 539 11.22 12.69 0.19
N LEU A 540 11.01 13.50 1.22
CA LEU A 540 11.84 13.49 2.43
C LEU A 540 11.07 12.98 3.65
N GLY A 541 11.63 12.00 4.33
CA GLY A 541 11.23 11.65 5.69
C GLY A 541 11.90 12.59 6.69
N LEU A 542 11.09 13.40 7.39
CA LEU A 542 11.55 14.33 8.43
C LEU A 542 11.17 13.75 9.78
N LEU A 543 12.15 13.11 10.44
CA LEU A 543 11.96 12.42 11.71
C LEU A 543 12.30 13.34 12.89
N HIS A 544 11.54 13.20 13.97
CA HIS A 544 11.85 13.91 15.21
C HIS A 544 11.85 15.45 15.09
N LEU A 545 10.88 16.03 14.39
CA LEU A 545 10.66 17.49 14.38
C LEU A 545 10.33 17.98 15.79
N THR A 546 11.08 18.96 16.31
CA THR A 546 10.97 19.42 17.71
C THR A 546 10.17 20.70 17.91
N GLN A 547 9.69 21.34 16.84
CA GLN A 547 8.97 22.60 16.94
C GLN A 547 7.63 22.56 16.20
N ASN A 548 7.65 22.41 14.87
CA ASN A 548 6.45 22.50 14.05
C ASN A 548 6.55 21.69 12.76
N PHE A 549 5.40 21.29 12.24
CA PHE A 549 5.22 20.76 10.91
C PHE A 549 5.60 21.79 9.85
N LEU A 550 6.28 21.41 8.78
CA LEU A 550 6.73 22.32 7.73
C LEU A 550 5.64 22.50 6.68
N ILE A 551 5.25 23.75 6.40
CA ILE A 551 4.23 24.13 5.42
C ILE A 551 4.78 25.22 4.50
N PRO A 552 4.52 25.18 3.17
CA PRO A 552 3.77 24.14 2.44
C PRO A 552 4.53 22.85 2.35
N ASP A 553 3.78 21.73 2.32
CA ASP A 553 4.32 20.37 2.34
C ASP A 553 4.66 19.85 0.94
N TYR A 554 4.80 20.70 -0.04
CA TYR A 554 5.19 20.33 -1.40
C TYR A 554 5.65 21.54 -2.24
N ALA A 555 6.37 21.24 -3.32
CA ALA A 555 6.81 22.17 -4.34
C ALA A 555 6.63 21.58 -5.74
N SER A 556 6.73 22.42 -6.78
CA SER A 556 6.61 22.03 -8.19
C SER A 556 5.29 21.36 -8.58
N TYR A 557 4.21 21.70 -7.89
CA TYR A 557 2.89 21.17 -8.19
C TYR A 557 2.19 22.08 -9.22
N GLU A 558 2.23 21.70 -10.47
CA GLU A 558 1.72 22.52 -11.59
C GLU A 558 0.26 22.93 -11.41
N ASN A 559 -0.10 24.09 -11.91
CA ASN A 559 -1.42 24.70 -11.78
C ASN A 559 -1.86 25.03 -10.34
N THR A 560 -0.91 25.14 -9.41
CA THR A 560 -1.15 25.56 -8.03
C THR A 560 -0.27 26.72 -7.62
N ALA A 561 -0.49 27.26 -6.43
CA ALA A 561 0.39 28.25 -5.82
C ALA A 561 1.80 27.69 -5.51
N ALA A 562 1.98 26.38 -5.51
CA ALA A 562 3.26 25.70 -5.28
C ALA A 562 3.90 25.16 -6.58
N ALA A 563 3.59 25.77 -7.74
CA ALA A 563 4.13 25.32 -9.02
C ALA A 563 5.62 25.64 -9.22
N SER A 564 6.22 26.52 -8.42
CA SER A 564 7.65 26.80 -8.45
C SER A 564 8.45 25.58 -8.03
N LEU A 565 9.65 25.41 -8.62
CA LEU A 565 10.64 24.43 -8.16
C LEU A 565 11.28 24.81 -6.81
N PHE A 566 10.94 25.96 -6.26
CA PHE A 566 11.38 26.40 -4.92
C PHE A 566 10.25 26.19 -3.90
N PRO A 567 10.53 25.65 -2.69
CA PRO A 567 11.85 25.30 -2.17
C PRO A 567 12.42 24.01 -2.77
N THR A 568 13.75 23.88 -2.78
CA THR A 568 14.46 22.62 -2.98
C THR A 568 14.43 21.78 -1.70
N ASN A 569 14.70 20.47 -1.81
CA ASN A 569 14.85 19.60 -0.64
C ASN A 569 16.02 20.05 0.25
N ALA A 570 17.12 20.57 -0.32
CA ALA A 570 18.21 21.17 0.44
C ALA A 570 17.74 22.31 1.35
N ALA A 571 16.87 23.18 0.85
CA ALA A 571 16.32 24.28 1.65
C ALA A 571 15.38 23.78 2.76
N VAL A 572 14.58 22.76 2.47
CA VAL A 572 13.71 22.10 3.45
C VAL A 572 14.52 21.42 4.54
N ALA A 573 15.59 20.71 4.16
CA ALA A 573 16.51 20.06 5.08
C ALA A 573 17.15 21.04 6.05
N ASP A 574 17.55 22.23 5.58
CA ASP A 574 18.07 23.28 6.47
C ASP A 574 17.07 23.71 7.56
N VAL A 575 15.79 23.81 7.22
CA VAL A 575 14.73 24.16 8.18
C VAL A 575 14.47 23.00 9.14
N ALA A 576 14.50 21.76 8.64
CA ALA A 576 14.33 20.56 9.47
C ALA A 576 15.50 20.38 10.44
N HIS A 577 16.75 20.57 9.99
CA HIS A 577 17.94 20.51 10.86
C HIS A 577 17.95 21.60 11.94
N GLN A 578 17.41 22.80 11.66
CA GLN A 578 17.22 23.83 12.71
C GLN A 578 16.30 23.34 13.84
N GLN A 579 15.41 22.39 13.55
CA GLN A 579 14.57 21.73 14.55
C GLN A 579 15.20 20.45 15.10
N GLN A 580 16.45 20.14 14.79
CA GLN A 580 17.17 18.90 15.18
C GLN A 580 16.56 17.62 14.57
N ALA A 581 15.74 17.73 13.54
CA ALA A 581 15.18 16.59 12.84
C ALA A 581 16.27 15.81 12.07
N LEU A 582 16.02 14.52 11.84
CA LEU A 582 16.77 13.74 10.86
C LEU A 582 16.05 13.82 9.52
N VAL A 583 16.81 14.02 8.47
CA VAL A 583 16.33 14.12 7.09
C VAL A 583 16.81 12.91 6.31
N GLY A 584 15.85 12.16 5.73
CA GLY A 584 16.16 11.02 4.88
C GLY A 584 15.38 11.03 3.58
N TYR A 585 15.94 10.42 2.54
CA TYR A 585 15.17 10.12 1.34
C TYR A 585 14.39 8.83 1.54
N VAL A 586 13.09 8.89 1.29
CA VAL A 586 12.16 7.77 1.42
C VAL A 586 11.88 7.16 0.04
N HIS A 587 11.66 5.82 -0.03
CA HIS A 587 11.37 5.03 -1.25
C HIS A 587 11.99 5.59 -2.54
N PRO A 588 13.32 5.81 -2.62
CA PRO A 588 13.93 6.71 -3.59
C PRO A 588 13.84 6.25 -5.05
N PHE A 589 13.78 4.94 -5.35
CA PHE A 589 13.81 4.44 -6.73
C PHE A 589 12.88 3.24 -6.92
N ASP A 590 11.81 3.44 -7.68
CA ASP A 590 10.77 2.41 -7.94
C ASP A 590 11.13 1.45 -9.08
N ILE A 591 12.01 1.86 -9.98
CA ILE A 591 12.34 1.13 -11.21
C ILE A 591 13.85 1.17 -11.42
N ALA A 592 14.41 0.08 -11.97
CA ALA A 592 15.80 0.04 -12.45
C ALA A 592 16.10 1.25 -13.34
N MET A 593 16.94 2.16 -12.85
CA MET A 593 17.13 3.45 -13.49
C MET A 593 18.53 3.62 -14.04
N ASP A 594 18.56 4.08 -15.28
CA ASP A 594 19.68 4.89 -15.76
C ASP A 594 19.24 6.36 -15.72
N PRO A 595 19.37 7.04 -14.56
CA PRO A 595 18.88 8.40 -14.38
C PRO A 595 19.53 9.40 -15.35
N ILE A 596 20.64 9.05 -15.97
CA ILE A 596 21.31 9.88 -16.97
C ILE A 596 20.61 9.77 -18.33
N ASN A 597 20.08 8.61 -18.67
CA ASN A 597 19.49 8.36 -19.99
C ASN A 597 17.95 8.41 -19.97
N ASP A 598 17.35 8.48 -18.80
CA ASP A 598 15.89 8.53 -18.71
C ASP A 598 15.38 9.92 -19.06
N ALA A 599 14.44 9.94 -20.01
CA ALA A 599 13.76 11.17 -20.44
C ALA A 599 12.88 11.81 -19.32
N THR A 600 12.60 11.06 -18.25
CA THR A 600 11.76 11.51 -17.14
C THR A 600 12.41 12.63 -16.32
N LEU A 601 13.74 12.69 -16.20
CA LEU A 601 14.45 13.81 -15.61
C LEU A 601 14.14 15.16 -16.29
N THR A 602 13.67 15.14 -17.54
CA THR A 602 13.36 16.35 -18.32
C THR A 602 11.87 16.71 -18.34
N HIS A 603 10.97 15.81 -17.92
CA HIS A 603 9.52 15.98 -18.08
C HIS A 603 8.73 15.99 -16.79
N GLY A 604 9.37 15.85 -15.61
CA GLY A 604 8.69 15.91 -14.31
C GLY A 604 7.67 14.78 -14.09
N GLU A 605 7.78 13.67 -14.80
CA GLU A 605 7.05 12.46 -14.47
C GLU A 605 7.77 11.78 -13.30
N PRO A 606 7.10 11.56 -12.18
CA PRO A 606 7.75 11.01 -10.99
C PRO A 606 7.91 9.50 -11.11
N LEU A 607 8.93 9.07 -11.81
CA LEU A 607 9.44 7.70 -11.68
C LEU A 607 10.53 7.64 -10.61
N ASP A 608 11.00 8.81 -10.13
CA ASP A 608 12.09 8.95 -9.18
C ASP A 608 11.69 9.89 -8.07
N GLU A 609 11.49 9.32 -6.91
CA GLU A 609 11.16 10.10 -5.74
C GLU A 609 12.40 10.60 -4.99
N ALA A 610 13.53 10.76 -5.70
CA ALA A 610 14.81 11.19 -5.14
C ALA A 610 15.71 11.99 -6.11
N LEU A 611 15.15 12.87 -6.95
CA LEU A 611 15.92 13.61 -7.95
C LEU A 611 17.00 14.50 -7.33
N GLU A 612 16.77 15.12 -6.16
CA GLU A 612 17.74 15.99 -5.51
C GLU A 612 18.73 15.23 -4.60
N LEU A 613 18.58 13.91 -4.38
CA LEU A 613 19.45 13.11 -3.50
C LEU A 613 20.95 13.33 -3.70
N PRO A 614 21.50 13.32 -4.92
CA PRO A 614 22.94 13.57 -5.09
C PRO A 614 23.36 14.99 -4.72
N VAL A 615 22.48 15.97 -4.87
CA VAL A 615 22.71 17.35 -4.46
C VAL A 615 22.77 17.45 -2.94
N ASP A 616 21.79 16.89 -2.28
CA ASP A 616 21.64 16.95 -0.83
C ASP A 616 22.74 16.16 -0.11
N ALA A 617 23.13 15.01 -0.67
CA ALA A 617 24.28 14.24 -0.18
C ALA A 617 25.58 15.06 -0.27
N ALA A 618 25.83 15.72 -1.41
CA ALA A 618 27.01 16.56 -1.60
C ALA A 618 27.07 17.76 -0.65
N LEU A 619 25.91 18.30 -0.28
CA LEU A 619 25.80 19.46 0.61
C LEU A 619 25.62 19.09 2.08
N GLY A 620 25.64 17.77 2.42
CA GLY A 620 25.49 17.29 3.80
C GLY A 620 24.11 17.55 4.39
N LYS A 621 23.05 17.42 3.56
CA LYS A 621 21.66 17.67 3.94
C LYS A 621 20.86 16.39 4.26
N VAL A 622 21.45 15.21 4.02
CA VAL A 622 20.82 13.90 4.21
C VAL A 622 21.50 13.17 5.35
N ASP A 623 20.74 12.69 6.30
CA ASP A 623 21.22 11.95 7.47
C ASP A 623 21.09 10.43 7.29
N TYR A 624 20.13 9.95 6.48
CA TYR A 624 19.91 8.54 6.18
C TYR A 624 19.22 8.36 4.82
N ILE A 625 19.23 7.14 4.30
CA ILE A 625 18.48 6.77 3.10
C ILE A 625 17.70 5.49 3.35
N GLU A 626 16.44 5.43 2.93
CA GLU A 626 15.68 4.18 2.94
C GLU A 626 16.15 3.29 1.80
N VAL A 627 17.15 2.44 2.09
CA VAL A 627 17.61 1.43 1.12
C VAL A 627 16.55 0.35 0.91
N LEU A 628 15.76 0.08 1.96
CA LEU A 628 14.55 -0.73 1.89
C LEU A 628 13.34 0.15 2.19
N GLY A 629 12.45 0.23 1.23
CA GLY A 629 11.21 1.01 1.32
C GLY A 629 10.21 0.53 0.29
N PHE A 630 9.25 1.37 -0.06
CA PHE A 630 8.34 1.14 -1.19
C PHE A 630 9.06 1.45 -2.53
N SER A 631 10.20 0.80 -2.75
CA SER A 631 11.09 0.99 -3.91
C SER A 631 11.80 -0.32 -4.23
N ASP A 632 12.47 -0.39 -5.39
CA ASP A 632 13.40 -1.50 -5.66
C ASP A 632 14.65 -1.38 -4.79
N HIS A 633 14.86 -2.37 -3.92
CA HIS A 633 15.95 -2.35 -2.93
C HIS A 633 17.33 -2.46 -3.57
N ARG A 634 17.46 -3.19 -4.69
CA ARG A 634 18.74 -3.41 -5.40
C ARG A 634 19.14 -2.16 -6.18
N ASP A 635 18.17 -1.51 -6.81
CA ASP A 635 18.42 -0.27 -7.55
C ASP A 635 18.75 0.88 -6.61
N THR A 636 17.99 1.01 -5.51
CA THR A 636 18.32 1.96 -4.45
C THR A 636 19.73 1.72 -3.87
N ALA A 637 20.08 0.46 -3.58
CA ALA A 637 21.40 0.11 -3.10
C ALA A 637 22.50 0.45 -4.13
N SER A 638 22.23 0.33 -5.43
CA SER A 638 23.23 0.64 -6.47
C SER A 638 23.60 2.12 -6.49
N VAL A 639 22.61 3.02 -6.35
CA VAL A 639 22.83 4.47 -6.25
C VAL A 639 23.49 4.82 -4.91
N TRP A 640 23.04 4.22 -3.81
CA TRP A 640 23.63 4.39 -2.49
C TRP A 640 25.11 4.00 -2.46
N TYR A 641 25.51 2.89 -3.10
CA TYR A 641 26.92 2.45 -3.21
C TYR A 641 27.79 3.48 -3.94
N ARG A 642 27.25 4.14 -4.97
CA ARG A 642 27.97 5.22 -5.66
C ARG A 642 28.19 6.45 -4.77
N LEU A 643 27.18 6.80 -3.96
CA LEU A 643 27.32 7.87 -2.97
C LEU A 643 28.37 7.53 -1.90
N LEU A 644 28.36 6.30 -1.38
CA LEU A 644 29.36 5.81 -0.44
C LEU A 644 30.78 5.80 -1.07
N ASN A 645 30.89 5.43 -2.35
CA ASN A 645 32.13 5.50 -3.11
C ASN A 645 32.67 6.94 -3.22
N CYS A 646 31.80 7.92 -3.33
CA CYS A 646 32.16 9.34 -3.30
C CYS A 646 32.60 9.83 -1.90
N GLY A 647 32.55 8.96 -0.88
CA GLY A 647 32.99 9.25 0.48
C GLY A 647 31.92 9.84 1.39
N PHE A 648 30.66 9.87 0.96
CA PHE A 648 29.56 10.28 1.82
C PHE A 648 29.24 9.20 2.84
N HIS A 649 29.07 9.60 4.09
CA HIS A 649 28.67 8.70 5.17
C HIS A 649 27.15 8.74 5.31
N LEU A 650 26.48 7.78 4.67
CA LEU A 650 25.02 7.67 4.64
C LEU A 650 24.58 6.34 5.24
N PRO A 651 24.03 6.35 6.45
CA PRO A 651 23.41 5.17 7.06
C PRO A 651 22.21 4.66 6.27
N THR A 652 21.97 3.33 6.35
CA THR A 652 20.71 2.78 5.88
C THR A 652 19.61 2.96 6.92
N GLY A 653 18.51 3.57 6.50
CA GLY A 653 17.21 3.51 7.13
C GLY A 653 16.32 2.50 6.42
N SER A 654 15.08 2.39 6.89
CA SER A 654 14.03 1.61 6.25
C SER A 654 12.66 2.04 6.76
N GLY A 655 11.72 2.16 5.86
CA GLY A 655 10.32 2.39 6.15
C GLY A 655 9.44 1.66 5.16
N SER A 656 8.31 1.15 5.60
CA SER A 656 7.46 0.29 4.77
C SER A 656 6.60 1.07 3.77
N ASP A 657 6.38 2.35 4.01
CA ASP A 657 5.35 3.16 3.36
C ASP A 657 3.96 2.49 3.46
N THR A 658 3.75 1.78 4.59
CA THR A 658 2.49 1.09 4.83
C THR A 658 1.36 2.07 4.99
N MET A 659 0.30 1.86 4.21
CA MET A 659 -0.95 2.58 4.36
C MET A 659 -1.86 1.80 5.31
N ALA A 660 -1.67 2.05 6.62
CA ALA A 660 -2.20 1.21 7.71
C ALA A 660 -3.74 1.15 7.78
N ASN A 661 -4.44 1.99 7.03
CA ASN A 661 -5.90 2.04 6.93
C ASN A 661 -6.47 1.47 5.62
N TYR A 662 -5.66 0.84 4.78
CA TYR A 662 -6.13 0.15 3.58
C TYR A 662 -6.39 -1.35 3.84
N ALA A 663 -7.38 -1.91 3.15
CA ALA A 663 -7.68 -3.34 3.21
C ALA A 663 -6.57 -4.17 2.58
N SER A 664 -6.06 -3.74 1.46
CA SER A 664 -5.10 -4.48 0.67
C SER A 664 -4.23 -3.50 -0.09
N LEU A 665 -3.15 -3.16 0.52
CA LEU A 665 -2.09 -2.33 -0.03
C LEU A 665 -0.84 -2.68 0.76
N ARG A 666 0.31 -2.06 0.40
CA ARG A 666 1.56 -2.34 1.05
C ARG A 666 1.43 -2.37 2.58
N GLY A 667 1.84 -3.44 3.17
CA GLY A 667 1.75 -3.74 4.60
C GLY A 667 2.13 -5.18 4.87
N PRO A 668 2.26 -5.58 6.12
CA PRO A 668 1.90 -4.90 7.37
C PRO A 668 2.82 -3.74 7.76
N VAL A 669 2.43 -3.00 8.78
CA VAL A 669 3.36 -2.08 9.48
C VAL A 669 4.62 -2.85 9.86
N GLY A 670 5.80 -2.32 9.50
CA GLY A 670 7.07 -3.02 9.67
C GLY A 670 7.35 -4.11 8.63
N LEU A 671 6.69 -4.08 7.46
CA LEU A 671 7.02 -4.95 6.33
C LEU A 671 8.51 -4.86 5.97
N THR A 672 9.00 -3.64 5.84
CA THR A 672 10.41 -3.30 5.84
C THR A 672 10.71 -2.50 7.11
N ARG A 673 11.81 -2.79 7.75
CA ARG A 673 12.19 -2.17 9.02
C ARG A 673 13.69 -2.01 9.17
N VAL A 674 14.09 -1.06 9.98
CA VAL A 674 15.47 -0.87 10.38
C VAL A 674 15.66 -1.27 11.83
N TYR A 675 16.72 -1.99 12.12
CA TYR A 675 17.16 -2.28 13.47
C TYR A 675 18.31 -1.37 13.85
N ALA A 676 18.20 -0.69 14.98
CA ALA A 676 19.26 0.11 15.56
C ALA A 676 19.84 -0.58 16.78
N ARG A 677 21.16 -0.53 16.90
CA ARG A 677 21.89 -1.10 18.02
C ARG A 677 22.00 -0.08 19.14
N ILE A 678 21.25 -0.27 20.22
CA ILE A 678 21.23 0.65 21.36
C ILE A 678 21.84 0.01 22.62
N PRO A 679 22.34 0.82 23.58
CA PRO A 679 22.76 0.30 24.88
C PRO A 679 21.64 -0.51 25.56
N ARG A 680 21.99 -1.60 26.24
CA ARG A 680 21.01 -2.53 26.82
C ARG A 680 20.10 -1.88 27.87
N ASP A 681 20.61 -0.90 28.60
CA ASP A 681 19.89 -0.14 29.65
C ASP A 681 19.26 1.17 29.15
N ALA A 682 19.40 1.47 27.86
CA ALA A 682 18.83 2.66 27.25
C ALA A 682 17.31 2.69 27.36
N LYS A 683 16.75 3.89 27.53
CA LYS A 683 15.32 4.15 27.64
C LYS A 683 14.91 5.27 26.69
N GLY A 684 13.66 5.23 26.25
CA GLY A 684 13.11 6.20 25.31
C GLY A 684 13.67 6.03 23.90
N THR A 685 13.37 6.97 23.01
CA THR A 685 13.67 6.90 21.59
C THR A 685 14.99 7.58 21.18
N GLU A 686 15.51 8.51 22.01
CA GLU A 686 16.75 9.25 21.69
C GLU A 686 17.96 8.35 21.40
N PRO A 687 18.26 7.30 22.19
CA PRO A 687 19.39 6.41 21.87
C PRO A 687 19.22 5.67 20.55
N TRP A 688 17.97 5.46 20.13
CA TRP A 688 17.66 4.84 18.85
C TRP A 688 17.99 5.78 17.68
N PHE A 689 17.55 7.05 17.74
CA PHE A 689 17.88 8.06 16.73
C PHE A 689 19.39 8.36 16.69
N ASP A 690 20.05 8.37 17.83
CA ASP A 690 21.51 8.52 17.88
C ASP A 690 22.22 7.37 17.15
N SER A 691 21.72 6.14 17.31
CA SER A 691 22.26 4.99 16.56
C SER A 691 22.01 5.08 15.07
N LEU A 692 20.87 5.61 14.63
CA LEU A 692 20.59 5.86 13.21
C LEU A 692 21.57 6.89 12.66
N ARG A 693 21.78 8.04 13.32
CA ARG A 693 22.77 9.06 12.90
C ARG A 693 24.17 8.50 12.69
N HIS A 694 24.57 7.56 13.54
CA HIS A 694 25.91 6.97 13.49
C HIS A 694 26.00 5.72 12.61
N GLY A 695 24.89 5.30 12.02
CA GLY A 695 24.85 4.11 11.16
C GLY A 695 25.02 2.78 11.92
N HIS A 696 24.72 2.74 13.21
CA HIS A 696 24.70 1.50 13.98
C HIS A 696 23.41 0.74 13.69
N THR A 697 23.12 0.51 12.39
CA THR A 697 21.84 0.00 11.88
C THR A 697 22.02 -1.08 10.82
N PHE A 698 20.97 -1.86 10.63
CA PHE A 698 20.75 -2.64 9.41
C PHE A 698 19.27 -2.58 9.04
N ALA A 699 19.00 -2.59 7.72
CA ALA A 699 17.65 -2.59 7.18
C ALA A 699 17.28 -3.98 6.65
N THR A 700 16.00 -4.40 6.79
CA THR A 700 15.55 -5.74 6.45
C THR A 700 14.04 -5.83 6.24
N ASN A 701 13.61 -6.77 5.40
CA ASN A 701 12.22 -7.27 5.34
C ASN A 701 12.08 -8.72 5.83
N GLY A 702 13.11 -9.25 6.52
CA GLY A 702 13.08 -10.61 7.07
C GLY A 702 14.35 -11.05 7.78
N PRO A 703 15.50 -11.12 7.10
CA PRO A 703 16.76 -11.60 7.67
C PRO A 703 17.34 -10.68 8.73
N MET A 704 17.74 -11.23 9.86
CA MET A 704 18.53 -10.55 10.88
C MET A 704 20.02 -10.72 10.57
N LEU A 705 20.77 -9.63 10.60
CA LEU A 705 22.18 -9.58 10.23
C LEU A 705 23.09 -9.09 11.36
N GLY A 706 24.30 -9.62 11.41
CA GLY A 706 25.38 -9.05 12.20
C GLY A 706 26.70 -9.12 11.45
N PHE A 707 27.45 -8.01 11.50
CA PHE A 707 28.70 -7.86 10.79
C PHE A 707 29.72 -7.05 11.60
N THR A 708 30.94 -7.56 11.67
CA THR A 708 32.09 -6.88 12.28
C THR A 708 33.32 -7.03 11.39
N LEU A 709 34.17 -6.02 11.39
CA LEU A 709 35.43 -5.99 10.65
C LEU A 709 36.56 -5.55 11.60
N GLY A 710 37.44 -6.47 11.93
CA GLY A 710 38.39 -6.29 13.04
C GLY A 710 37.64 -6.08 14.37
N SER A 711 37.93 -4.97 15.03
CA SER A 711 37.25 -4.56 16.28
C SER A 711 36.05 -3.64 16.06
N LYS A 712 35.68 -3.39 14.81
CA LYS A 712 34.64 -2.44 14.41
C LYS A 712 33.35 -3.10 14.04
N THR A 713 32.23 -2.42 14.33
CA THR A 713 30.87 -2.83 13.96
C THR A 713 30.31 -1.88 12.89
N VAL A 714 29.12 -2.16 12.40
CA VAL A 714 28.42 -1.31 11.42
C VAL A 714 28.33 0.15 11.92
N GLY A 715 28.54 1.11 11.03
CA GLY A 715 28.62 2.54 11.35
C GLY A 715 30.02 3.04 11.75
N ASP A 716 30.88 2.17 12.25
CA ASP A 716 32.22 2.55 12.70
C ASP A 716 33.21 2.78 11.55
N GLU A 717 34.30 3.50 11.83
CA GLU A 717 35.47 3.62 10.96
C GLU A 717 36.65 2.75 11.47
N LEU A 718 37.16 1.90 10.59
CA LEU A 718 38.39 1.11 10.78
C LEU A 718 39.57 1.85 10.12
N VAL A 719 40.54 2.24 10.91
CA VAL A 719 41.75 2.91 10.44
C VAL A 719 42.91 1.90 10.29
N LEU A 720 43.50 1.81 9.09
CA LEU A 720 44.54 0.87 8.73
C LEU A 720 45.81 1.60 8.29
N PRO A 721 46.99 1.00 8.53
CA PRO A 721 48.24 1.54 8.01
C PRO A 721 48.33 1.50 6.48
N ALA A 722 49.27 2.21 5.89
CA ALA A 722 49.50 2.20 4.46
C ALA A 722 49.90 0.78 3.97
N GLY A 723 49.47 0.41 2.78
CA GLY A 723 49.75 -0.87 2.13
C GLY A 723 48.66 -1.91 2.32
N GLU A 724 49.00 -3.16 2.09
CA GLU A 724 48.05 -4.30 2.15
C GLU A 724 47.84 -4.73 3.60
N ASN A 725 46.58 -4.82 4.00
CA ASN A 725 46.12 -5.14 5.35
C ASN A 725 45.15 -6.29 5.31
N LYS A 726 45.42 -7.38 6.01
CA LYS A 726 44.46 -8.48 6.23
C LYS A 726 43.67 -8.22 7.49
N VAL A 727 42.34 -8.12 7.36
CA VAL A 727 41.42 -7.82 8.45
C VAL A 727 40.44 -8.97 8.62
N GLN A 728 40.31 -9.50 9.84
CA GLN A 728 39.35 -10.53 10.16
C GLN A 728 37.95 -9.95 10.15
N PHE A 729 36.98 -10.66 9.57
CA PHE A 729 35.57 -10.34 9.71
C PHE A 729 34.84 -11.46 10.46
N LYS A 730 33.73 -11.11 11.10
CA LYS A 730 32.73 -12.04 11.61
C LYS A 730 31.37 -11.59 11.10
N SER A 731 30.57 -12.56 10.65
CA SER A 731 29.20 -12.30 10.22
C SER A 731 28.26 -13.40 10.66
N TRP A 732 27.01 -13.06 10.87
CA TRP A 732 25.95 -14.02 11.09
C TRP A 732 24.68 -13.58 10.40
N LEU A 733 23.84 -14.58 10.04
CA LEU A 733 22.48 -14.42 9.53
C LEU A 733 21.55 -15.33 10.33
N ARG A 734 20.38 -14.82 10.71
CA ARG A 734 19.23 -15.58 11.20
C ARG A 734 17.98 -15.07 10.49
N SER A 735 17.19 -15.97 9.91
CA SER A 735 16.00 -15.60 9.14
C SER A 735 14.86 -16.58 9.41
N PHE A 736 13.64 -16.06 9.40
CA PHE A 736 12.44 -16.91 9.46
C PHE A 736 12.02 -17.43 8.08
N VAL A 737 12.61 -16.91 7.01
CA VAL A 737 12.44 -17.35 5.62
C VAL A 737 13.80 -17.70 5.00
N PRO A 738 13.85 -18.55 3.95
CA PRO A 738 15.10 -18.84 3.27
C PRO A 738 15.61 -17.61 2.49
N VAL A 739 16.94 -17.50 2.35
CA VAL A 739 17.62 -16.59 1.45
C VAL A 739 18.48 -17.36 0.46
N ASP A 740 18.78 -16.79 -0.69
CA ASP A 740 19.60 -17.41 -1.73
C ASP A 740 21.07 -16.97 -1.64
N HIS A 741 21.29 -15.71 -1.22
CA HIS A 741 22.61 -15.08 -1.19
C HIS A 741 22.90 -14.46 0.18
N LEU A 742 24.13 -14.60 0.64
CA LEU A 742 24.71 -13.86 1.77
C LEU A 742 26.09 -13.37 1.38
N GLU A 743 26.26 -12.07 1.21
CA GLU A 743 27.44 -11.51 0.56
C GLU A 743 28.05 -10.38 1.39
N ILE A 744 29.39 -10.28 1.36
CA ILE A 744 30.08 -9.08 1.78
C ILE A 744 30.37 -8.26 0.53
N VAL A 745 29.83 -7.05 0.51
CA VAL A 745 30.04 -6.07 -0.57
C VAL A 745 30.94 -4.96 -0.09
N CYS A 746 32.09 -4.76 -0.75
CA CYS A 746 32.99 -3.65 -0.46
C CYS A 746 33.16 -2.79 -1.72
N ASN A 747 33.02 -1.48 -1.57
CA ASN A 747 33.13 -0.52 -2.67
C ASN A 747 32.26 -0.90 -3.90
N GLY A 748 31.03 -1.39 -3.64
CA GLY A 748 30.08 -1.80 -4.66
C GLY A 748 30.37 -3.16 -5.34
N ARG A 749 31.33 -3.93 -4.84
CA ARG A 749 31.70 -5.24 -5.41
C ARG A 749 31.55 -6.34 -4.36
N VAL A 750 31.00 -7.47 -4.77
CA VAL A 750 30.98 -8.67 -3.93
C VAL A 750 32.42 -9.18 -3.76
N VAL A 751 32.91 -9.16 -2.52
CA VAL A 751 34.28 -9.65 -2.18
C VAL A 751 34.24 -11.01 -1.51
N ALA A 752 33.11 -11.42 -0.96
CA ALA A 752 32.91 -12.76 -0.41
C ALA A 752 31.43 -13.18 -0.56
N ASP A 753 31.22 -14.39 -1.05
CA ASP A 753 29.94 -15.10 -1.06
C ASP A 753 29.99 -16.13 0.08
N LEU A 754 29.12 -15.95 1.07
CA LEU A 754 29.17 -16.69 2.33
C LEU A 754 28.23 -17.90 2.32
N LYS A 755 28.73 -19.02 2.81
CA LYS A 755 27.99 -20.26 2.79
C LYS A 755 26.81 -20.24 3.77
N LEU A 756 25.61 -20.41 3.25
CA LEU A 756 24.39 -20.67 4.01
C LEU A 756 24.32 -22.10 4.52
N ARG A 757 23.63 -22.32 5.64
CA ARG A 757 23.28 -23.69 6.08
C ARG A 757 22.21 -24.27 5.15
N HIS A 758 21.96 -25.59 5.29
CA HIS A 758 21.05 -26.33 4.39
C HIS A 758 19.63 -25.74 4.32
N ASP A 759 19.13 -25.19 5.41
CA ASP A 759 17.81 -24.54 5.49
C ASP A 759 17.78 -23.15 4.82
N ARG A 760 18.94 -22.60 4.45
CA ARG A 760 19.12 -21.26 3.92
C ARG A 760 18.57 -20.14 4.84
N GLN A 761 18.36 -20.45 6.11
CA GLN A 761 17.82 -19.52 7.12
C GLN A 761 18.87 -19.08 8.13
N SER A 762 20.07 -19.61 8.07
CA SER A 762 21.13 -19.27 9.00
C SER A 762 22.52 -19.41 8.39
N ALA A 763 23.45 -18.60 8.87
CA ALA A 763 24.89 -18.69 8.57
C ALA A 763 25.69 -18.09 9.73
N ASP A 764 26.90 -18.62 9.90
CA ASP A 764 27.94 -18.02 10.73
C ASP A 764 29.25 -18.13 9.93
N ALA A 765 29.94 -17.03 9.69
CA ALA A 765 31.18 -17.00 8.93
C ALA A 765 32.23 -16.12 9.62
N GLU A 766 33.48 -16.60 9.58
CA GLU A 766 34.64 -15.89 10.08
C GLU A 766 35.82 -16.17 9.12
N ASP A 767 36.38 -15.12 8.52
CA ASP A 767 37.52 -15.20 7.61
C ASP A 767 38.20 -13.82 7.54
N THR A 768 39.03 -13.58 6.54
CA THR A 768 39.78 -12.34 6.36
C THR A 768 39.49 -11.69 5.01
N ILE A 769 39.41 -10.37 5.00
CA ILE A 769 39.38 -9.53 3.80
C ILE A 769 40.66 -8.72 3.75
N THR A 770 41.20 -8.57 2.55
CA THR A 770 42.40 -7.77 2.32
C THR A 770 42.07 -6.37 1.82
N PHE A 771 42.57 -5.35 2.49
CA PHE A 771 42.40 -3.93 2.13
C PHE A 771 43.72 -3.32 1.73
N SER A 772 43.74 -2.69 0.57
CA SER A 772 44.86 -1.89 0.08
C SER A 772 44.47 -0.42 -0.19
N GLU A 773 43.17 -0.13 -0.13
CA GLU A 773 42.61 1.19 -0.41
C GLU A 773 41.47 1.55 0.57
N THR A 774 41.23 2.84 0.72
CA THR A 774 40.11 3.40 1.50
C THR A 774 38.79 3.07 0.85
N GLY A 775 37.76 2.79 1.66
CA GLY A 775 36.40 2.47 1.18
C GLY A 775 35.44 2.09 2.30
N TRP A 776 34.57 1.17 2.01
CA TRP A 776 33.50 0.71 2.92
C TRP A 776 33.11 -0.74 2.62
N CYS A 777 32.49 -1.40 3.60
CA CYS A 777 31.91 -2.75 3.41
C CYS A 777 30.56 -2.86 4.11
N VAL A 778 29.64 -3.62 3.51
CA VAL A 778 28.33 -4.03 4.08
C VAL A 778 28.19 -5.54 4.00
N LEU A 779 27.37 -6.10 4.88
CA LEU A 779 26.84 -7.45 4.76
C LEU A 779 25.44 -7.35 4.13
N ARG A 780 25.16 -8.14 3.08
CA ARG A 780 23.91 -8.16 2.35
C ARG A 780 23.38 -9.57 2.26
N ALA A 781 22.07 -9.74 2.43
CA ALA A 781 21.35 -10.99 2.17
C ALA A 781 20.18 -10.75 1.23
N SER A 782 19.90 -11.69 0.31
CA SER A 782 18.78 -11.57 -0.62
C SER A 782 18.25 -12.91 -1.09
N SER A 783 16.98 -12.94 -1.54
CA SER A 783 16.41 -14.03 -2.32
C SER A 783 16.21 -13.61 -3.78
N ASP A 784 16.07 -14.60 -4.67
CA ASP A 784 15.84 -14.39 -6.11
C ASP A 784 14.33 -14.25 -6.44
N LYS A 785 13.46 -14.50 -5.46
CA LYS A 785 12.01 -14.53 -5.62
C LYS A 785 11.31 -14.15 -4.32
N PRO A 786 10.01 -13.83 -4.35
CA PRO A 786 9.21 -13.69 -3.16
C PRO A 786 9.25 -14.97 -2.29
N GLU A 787 9.31 -14.79 -0.98
CA GLU A 787 9.28 -15.89 0.01
C GLU A 787 8.23 -15.57 1.08
N HIS A 788 7.06 -16.23 0.98
CA HIS A 788 5.99 -16.04 1.96
C HIS A 788 6.43 -16.49 3.37
N PRO A 789 6.16 -15.73 4.44
CA PRO A 789 5.21 -14.62 4.56
C PRO A 789 5.83 -13.22 4.51
N VAL A 790 6.97 -13.05 3.86
CA VAL A 790 7.46 -11.72 3.52
C VAL A 790 6.61 -11.19 2.37
N LEU A 791 5.80 -10.16 2.65
CA LEU A 791 4.83 -9.61 1.70
C LEU A 791 5.48 -8.50 0.84
N ASP A 792 6.65 -8.81 0.29
CA ASP A 792 7.47 -7.94 -0.56
C ASP A 792 7.90 -8.69 -1.82
N ASP A 793 8.44 -8.01 -2.81
CA ASP A 793 8.81 -8.58 -4.11
C ASP A 793 9.92 -9.62 -4.00
N TYR A 794 10.81 -9.45 -3.04
CA TYR A 794 11.86 -10.42 -2.66
C TYR A 794 12.40 -10.13 -1.26
N VAL A 795 13.03 -11.12 -0.67
CA VAL A 795 13.70 -10.97 0.63
C VAL A 795 14.99 -10.17 0.45
N TYR A 796 15.17 -9.15 1.27
CA TYR A 796 16.38 -8.33 1.23
C TYR A 796 16.76 -7.83 2.63
N ALA A 797 18.06 -7.78 2.89
CA ALA A 797 18.62 -7.13 4.08
C ALA A 797 20.01 -6.59 3.79
N THR A 798 20.34 -5.44 4.35
CA THR A 798 21.70 -4.85 4.27
C THR A 798 22.05 -4.12 5.55
N THR A 799 23.32 -4.22 5.96
CA THR A 799 23.84 -3.42 7.07
C THR A 799 24.19 -2.01 6.60
N SER A 800 24.23 -1.05 7.50
CA SER A 800 24.99 0.17 7.28
C SER A 800 26.49 -0.17 7.09
N PRO A 801 27.25 0.70 6.42
CA PRO A 801 28.66 0.43 6.12
C PRO A 801 29.54 0.39 7.38
N ILE A 802 30.57 -0.47 7.34
CA ILE A 802 31.78 -0.27 8.11
C ILE A 802 32.75 0.47 7.20
N TYR A 803 33.14 1.66 7.56
CA TYR A 803 34.07 2.47 6.78
C TYR A 803 35.52 2.03 7.03
N VAL A 804 36.34 2.01 5.99
CA VAL A 804 37.73 1.59 6.07
C VAL A 804 38.61 2.70 5.53
N ARG A 805 39.51 3.25 6.36
CA ARG A 805 40.46 4.26 5.96
C ARG A 805 41.87 3.69 5.99
N VAL A 806 42.50 3.57 4.80
CA VAL A 806 43.88 3.13 4.64
C VAL A 806 44.77 4.36 4.50
N ALA A 807 45.79 4.48 5.37
CA ALA A 807 46.68 5.63 5.37
C ALA A 807 47.42 5.80 4.02
N GLY A 808 47.38 7.02 3.49
CA GLY A 808 48.01 7.34 2.20
C GLY A 808 47.23 6.90 0.96
N SER A 809 46.01 6.31 1.15
CA SER A 809 45.11 6.00 0.06
C SER A 809 43.95 7.00 0.05
N ALA A 810 43.70 7.64 -1.08
CA ALA A 810 42.50 8.41 -1.34
C ALA A 810 41.46 7.52 -2.01
N PRO A 811 40.16 7.71 -1.78
CA PRO A 811 39.12 7.04 -2.53
C PRO A 811 39.28 7.29 -4.04
N LYS A 812 39.17 6.26 -4.87
CA LYS A 812 39.25 6.36 -6.34
C LYS A 812 37.84 6.23 -6.92
N HIS A 813 37.16 7.36 -7.02
CA HIS A 813 35.72 7.32 -7.41
C HIS A 813 35.39 8.31 -8.54
N ALA A 814 36.34 8.52 -9.47
CA ALA A 814 36.16 9.45 -10.58
C ALA A 814 34.94 9.14 -11.46
N ASP A 815 34.62 7.85 -11.67
CA ASP A 815 33.48 7.43 -12.48
C ASP A 815 32.17 7.71 -11.76
N ASP A 816 32.07 7.44 -10.46
CA ASP A 816 30.88 7.72 -9.67
C ASP A 816 30.64 9.22 -9.49
N ALA A 817 31.71 10.01 -9.29
CA ALA A 817 31.62 11.46 -9.29
C ALA A 817 31.17 12.00 -10.67
N ALA A 818 31.68 11.42 -11.78
CA ALA A 818 31.26 11.81 -13.13
C ALA A 818 29.76 11.47 -13.37
N PHE A 819 29.28 10.35 -12.86
CA PHE A 819 27.87 9.98 -12.90
C PHE A 819 26.99 11.05 -12.25
N PHE A 820 27.29 11.48 -11.03
CA PHE A 820 26.53 12.52 -10.34
C PHE A 820 26.69 13.92 -10.94
N ILE A 821 27.83 14.25 -11.53
CA ILE A 821 27.99 15.49 -12.30
C ILE A 821 26.97 15.49 -13.46
N SER A 822 26.89 14.40 -14.23
CA SER A 822 25.95 14.29 -15.35
C SER A 822 24.49 14.38 -14.89
N TRP A 823 24.17 13.80 -13.73
CA TRP A 823 22.85 13.92 -13.12
C TRP A 823 22.50 15.38 -12.76
N ILE A 824 23.40 16.07 -12.04
CA ILE A 824 23.19 17.48 -11.65
C ILE A 824 23.15 18.41 -12.88
N ASP A 825 23.93 18.12 -13.94
CA ASP A 825 23.86 18.86 -15.19
C ASP A 825 22.46 18.81 -15.82
N ARG A 826 21.78 17.67 -15.77
CA ARG A 826 20.41 17.54 -16.23
C ARG A 826 19.39 18.27 -15.35
N LEU A 827 19.52 18.18 -14.03
CA LEU A 827 18.67 18.97 -13.12
C LEU A 827 18.84 20.47 -13.39
N THR A 828 20.06 20.91 -13.67
CA THR A 828 20.37 22.30 -14.00
C THR A 828 19.71 22.71 -15.32
N GLU A 829 19.71 21.85 -16.32
CA GLU A 829 19.04 22.09 -17.60
C GLU A 829 17.51 22.18 -17.40
N ALA A 830 16.92 21.24 -16.65
CA ALA A 830 15.49 21.26 -16.31
C ALA A 830 15.11 22.54 -15.55
N ALA A 831 15.88 22.93 -14.54
CA ALA A 831 15.65 24.16 -13.79
C ALA A 831 15.77 25.44 -14.68
N ASN A 832 16.70 25.45 -15.63
CA ASN A 832 16.86 26.57 -16.57
C ASN A 832 15.67 26.69 -17.52
N THR A 833 15.09 25.59 -17.97
CA THR A 833 13.97 25.56 -18.92
C THR A 833 12.60 25.73 -18.27
N ASN A 834 12.49 25.44 -16.97
CA ASN A 834 11.25 25.60 -16.21
C ASN A 834 10.76 27.06 -16.21
N GLN A 835 9.45 27.24 -16.37
CA GLN A 835 8.79 28.56 -16.43
C GLN A 835 7.97 28.92 -15.17
N ASN A 836 7.82 27.98 -14.24
CA ASN A 836 6.91 28.10 -13.10
C ASN A 836 7.57 28.75 -11.87
N TRP A 837 8.44 29.73 -12.08
CA TRP A 837 9.10 30.47 -10.99
C TRP A 837 8.21 31.61 -10.48
N ASN A 838 8.03 31.71 -9.15
CA ASN A 838 7.36 32.87 -8.59
C ASN A 838 8.22 34.13 -8.71
N THR A 839 9.54 34.00 -8.55
CA THR A 839 10.47 35.12 -8.63
C THR A 839 11.80 34.71 -9.30
N PRO A 840 12.53 35.68 -9.92
CA PRO A 840 13.89 35.41 -10.40
C PRO A 840 14.88 35.00 -9.29
N ALA A 841 14.62 35.41 -8.04
CA ALA A 841 15.46 35.07 -6.91
C ALA A 841 15.33 33.59 -6.54
N GLU A 842 14.14 33.00 -6.63
CA GLU A 842 13.94 31.56 -6.44
C GLU A 842 14.75 30.75 -7.47
N LYS A 843 14.64 31.10 -8.76
CA LYS A 843 15.44 30.46 -9.82
C LYS A 843 16.94 30.56 -9.54
N ALA A 844 17.41 31.74 -9.17
CA ALA A 844 18.83 31.96 -8.87
C ALA A 844 19.28 31.13 -7.67
N SER A 845 18.47 31.00 -6.63
CA SER A 845 18.75 30.18 -5.45
C SER A 845 18.88 28.69 -5.82
N VAL A 846 17.94 28.15 -6.58
CA VAL A 846 17.97 26.75 -7.03
C VAL A 846 19.23 26.46 -7.85
N LEU A 847 19.49 27.30 -8.87
CA LEU A 847 20.68 27.12 -9.71
C LEU A 847 21.99 27.23 -8.92
N GLN A 848 22.04 28.09 -7.91
CA GLN A 848 23.21 28.19 -7.00
C GLN A 848 23.39 26.90 -6.17
N THR A 849 22.32 26.32 -5.64
CA THR A 849 22.36 25.06 -4.89
C THR A 849 22.91 23.93 -5.77
N LEU A 850 22.40 23.81 -6.99
CA LEU A 850 22.86 22.80 -7.96
C LEU A 850 24.35 22.98 -8.31
N ASP A 851 24.80 24.22 -8.56
CA ASP A 851 26.21 24.51 -8.88
C ASP A 851 27.15 24.19 -7.70
N GLN A 852 26.75 24.52 -6.47
CA GLN A 852 27.52 24.20 -5.27
C GLN A 852 27.71 22.68 -5.13
N ALA A 853 26.64 21.89 -5.25
CA ALA A 853 26.71 20.45 -5.18
C ALA A 853 27.55 19.85 -6.32
N ARG A 854 27.36 20.32 -7.53
CA ARG A 854 28.16 19.92 -8.70
C ARG A 854 29.67 20.15 -8.46
N GLN A 855 30.04 21.27 -7.85
CA GLN A 855 31.45 21.60 -7.57
C GLN A 855 32.07 20.61 -6.56
N VAL A 856 31.29 20.07 -5.62
CA VAL A 856 31.77 19.01 -4.71
C VAL A 856 32.23 17.79 -5.54
N TYR A 857 31.37 17.28 -6.43
CA TYR A 857 31.73 16.12 -7.27
C TYR A 857 32.89 16.43 -8.25
N VAL A 858 32.98 17.64 -8.80
CA VAL A 858 34.09 18.05 -9.62
C VAL A 858 35.42 17.99 -8.85
N ASN A 859 35.41 18.33 -7.57
CA ASN A 859 36.60 18.23 -6.71
C ASN A 859 36.94 16.77 -6.36
N LEU A 860 35.94 15.91 -6.17
CA LEU A 860 36.14 14.47 -5.94
C LEU A 860 36.66 13.74 -7.18
N LYS A 861 36.35 14.22 -8.37
CA LYS A 861 36.85 13.65 -9.63
C LYS A 861 38.33 13.90 -9.88
N LYS A 862 38.91 14.99 -9.30
CA LYS A 862 40.32 15.34 -9.42
C LYS A 862 41.21 14.41 -8.59
#